data_5b806714395012a805cd518c42ee00be
#
_entry.id   5b806714395012a805cd518c42ee00be
#
_cell.length_a   1.000
_cell.length_b   1.000
_cell.length_c   1.000
_cell.angle_alpha   90.00
_cell.angle_beta   90.00
_cell.angle_gamma   90.00
#
_symmetry.space_group_name_H-M   'P 1'
#
loop_
_entity.id
_entity.type
_entity.pdbx_description
1 polymer ?
#
loop_
_entity_poly.entity_id
_entity_poly.type
_entity_poly.pdbx_seq_one_letter_code
_entity_poly.pdbx_strand_id
1 'polypeptide(L)'
;MSDGQTTISKVSLFSEDLPMTREAAEREAAALRAEIARHDELYYQQHAPVISDYDYDQLVKRLQAIEAAFPDLVTPDSPTQRIGGRPSEGFASVPHRIRMLSLDNVYSPDELREWEARCRRAYEGPFDYVAELKIDGLSLALRYTNGLLTEAITRGDGLTGDLVTENARTIRQIPLRLAQPLAADIEVRGEVYLPLSAFRRLNAELEAEGEKTFVNPRNAAAGTMKLLDPRVVASRRLAMFCYELFADGVKPFATHWESLEWLRQAGFPVNPHARRCATLDEVLAYCAEMESQRTARDYDTDGVVVKINQVRVQDELGTTAKAPRWAVAYKFAPMRAQTRLRGVTWQVGRLGTLTPVAELEPVFVAGTTVARASLHNEDQIQRLDVRQGDLVIVEKSGDIIPQVVGVVTAARTGAEVPISVPAYCPGCPERQVRLVRPEGEVAWRCPEMHCPTKLRQQVQHFASRLAMDIEGLGEVLVEKLVREGLVTDVADLYTLTPEQIAALERLGEKSAANLMAQLERSKTVGLERLIFALGIPDVGRRKAQLLAQHFGSLAALAAASEAELVAVRDIGPSTAAHIREWFADARHQQTVARLEAAGVVTRLDTSGASTTARLAGKQFVLTGTLPTLTREEAIARIEAAGGRVTSAVSKKTDYVVVGENPGSKLAKAEALGIPVLDEAGLLALLAG
;
A
#
# COMPACT_ATOMS: atom_id res chain seq x y z
N MET A 1 -22.86 1.12 51.95
CA MET A 1 -22.03 -0.09 51.85
C MET A 1 -20.80 0.40 51.08
N SER A 2 -19.67 0.37 51.76
CA SER A 2 -18.45 1.08 51.38
C SER A 2 -17.74 0.33 50.26
N ASP A 3 -17.54 1.04 49.14
CA ASP A 3 -16.62 0.62 48.07
C ASP A 3 -15.18 0.59 48.60
N GLY A 4 -14.65 -0.63 48.75
CA GLY A 4 -13.25 -0.86 49.08
C GLY A 4 -12.33 -0.60 47.90
N GLN A 5 -12.13 0.66 47.51
CA GLN A 5 -10.99 1.04 46.70
C GLN A 5 -9.73 0.93 47.55
N THR A 6 -8.96 -0.13 47.34
CA THR A 6 -7.62 -0.28 47.88
C THR A 6 -6.71 0.74 47.19
N THR A 7 -6.70 1.97 47.66
CA THR A 7 -5.73 2.99 47.23
C THR A 7 -4.35 2.55 47.72
N ILE A 8 -3.53 2.02 46.83
CA ILE A 8 -2.11 1.75 47.12
C ILE A 8 -1.50 3.12 47.49
N SER A 9 -1.00 3.28 48.70
CA SER A 9 -0.42 4.53 49.14
C SER A 9 0.81 4.88 48.27
N LYS A 10 0.92 6.16 47.83
CA LYS A 10 2.06 6.66 47.04
C LYS A 10 3.44 6.28 47.59
N VAL A 11 3.55 6.05 48.88
CA VAL A 11 4.80 5.68 49.58
C VAL A 11 5.25 4.24 49.29
N SER A 12 4.34 3.34 48.93
CA SER A 12 4.67 1.92 48.62
C SER A 12 5.17 1.72 47.18
N LEU A 13 4.80 2.60 46.25
CA LEU A 13 5.13 2.46 44.81
C LEU A 13 6.58 2.84 44.46
N PHE A 14 7.29 3.53 45.35
CA PHE A 14 8.64 4.06 45.11
C PHE A 14 9.70 3.50 46.09
N SER A 15 9.42 2.37 46.75
CA SER A 15 10.42 1.69 47.58
C SER A 15 11.53 1.11 46.68
N GLU A 16 12.81 1.34 47.00
CA GLU A 16 13.93 0.79 46.26
C GLU A 16 14.07 -0.74 46.45
N ASP A 17 13.46 -1.29 47.51
CA ASP A 17 13.50 -2.72 47.82
C ASP A 17 12.51 -3.52 46.97
N LEU A 18 13.03 -4.55 46.25
CA LEU A 18 12.18 -5.51 45.53
C LEU A 18 11.40 -6.38 46.51
N PRO A 19 10.18 -6.85 46.12
CA PRO A 19 9.41 -7.77 46.97
C PRO A 19 10.18 -9.07 47.22
N MET A 20 10.24 -9.48 48.50
CA MET A 20 10.99 -10.65 48.95
C MET A 20 10.30 -11.97 48.60
N THR A 21 9.00 -11.99 48.34
CA THR A 21 8.24 -13.20 48.00
C THR A 21 7.62 -13.09 46.60
N ARG A 22 7.50 -14.24 45.92
CA ARG A 22 6.90 -14.33 44.59
C ARG A 22 5.46 -13.84 44.56
N GLU A 23 4.64 -14.19 45.62
CA GLU A 23 3.25 -13.75 45.68
C GLU A 23 3.12 -12.23 45.88
N ALA A 24 4.04 -11.60 46.57
CA ALA A 24 4.07 -10.16 46.70
C ALA A 24 4.48 -9.50 45.38
N ALA A 25 5.45 -10.04 44.68
CA ALA A 25 5.89 -9.61 43.34
C ALA A 25 4.75 -9.71 42.32
N GLU A 26 4.01 -10.81 42.31
CA GLU A 26 2.87 -11.03 41.38
C GLU A 26 1.75 -10.02 41.60
N ARG A 27 1.38 -9.74 42.84
CA ARG A 27 0.38 -8.73 43.21
C ARG A 27 0.82 -7.32 42.81
N GLU A 28 2.09 -6.96 43.10
CA GLU A 28 2.62 -5.64 42.76
C GLU A 28 2.75 -5.45 41.25
N ALA A 29 3.22 -6.46 40.49
CA ALA A 29 3.29 -6.42 39.04
C ALA A 29 1.91 -6.26 38.40
N ALA A 30 0.89 -6.97 38.89
CA ALA A 30 -0.48 -6.84 38.40
C ALA A 30 -1.05 -5.42 38.67
N ALA A 31 -0.80 -4.86 39.84
CA ALA A 31 -1.23 -3.52 40.22
C ALA A 31 -0.54 -2.44 39.36
N LEU A 32 0.78 -2.57 39.12
CA LEU A 32 1.54 -1.66 38.26
C LEU A 32 1.07 -1.70 36.81
N ARG A 33 0.80 -2.89 36.27
CA ARG A 33 0.25 -3.02 34.89
C ARG A 33 -1.10 -2.30 34.77
N ALA A 34 -1.99 -2.48 35.74
CA ALA A 34 -3.29 -1.83 35.74
C ALA A 34 -3.17 -0.31 35.85
N GLU A 35 -2.26 0.20 36.69
CA GLU A 35 -2.04 1.63 36.89
C GLU A 35 -1.39 2.27 35.64
N ILE A 36 -0.39 1.63 35.01
CA ILE A 36 0.21 2.09 33.77
C ILE A 36 -0.83 2.12 32.65
N ALA A 37 -1.66 1.08 32.50
CA ALA A 37 -2.73 1.05 31.51
C ALA A 37 -3.76 2.18 31.72
N ARG A 38 -4.13 2.48 32.97
CA ARG A 38 -5.00 3.60 33.31
C ARG A 38 -4.39 4.96 32.91
N HIS A 39 -3.08 5.15 33.15
CA HIS A 39 -2.40 6.39 32.76
C HIS A 39 -2.20 6.50 31.26
N ASP A 40 -1.98 5.40 30.55
CA ASP A 40 -1.97 5.35 29.08
C ASP A 40 -3.32 5.81 28.51
N GLU A 41 -4.44 5.33 29.06
CA GLU A 41 -5.79 5.74 28.65
C GLU A 41 -6.01 7.24 28.88
N LEU A 42 -5.70 7.74 30.08
CA LEU A 42 -5.87 9.17 30.43
C LEU A 42 -5.00 10.07 29.53
N TYR A 43 -3.78 9.68 29.26
CA TYR A 43 -2.84 10.48 28.45
C TYR A 43 -3.17 10.46 26.97
N TYR A 44 -3.34 9.25 26.38
CA TYR A 44 -3.43 9.08 24.92
C TYR A 44 -4.85 9.14 24.35
N GLN A 45 -5.86 8.84 25.17
CA GLN A 45 -7.26 8.82 24.71
C GLN A 45 -8.08 9.99 25.26
N GLN A 46 -7.91 10.31 26.52
CA GLN A 46 -8.69 11.37 27.16
C GLN A 46 -7.98 12.73 27.14
N HIS A 47 -6.70 12.79 26.75
CA HIS A 47 -5.87 14.00 26.76
C HIS A 47 -5.87 14.72 28.13
N ALA A 48 -5.99 13.97 29.22
CA ALA A 48 -6.11 14.44 30.58
C ALA A 48 -5.09 13.74 31.51
N PRO A 49 -3.78 13.94 31.31
CA PRO A 49 -2.77 13.34 32.17
C PRO A 49 -2.90 13.81 33.62
N VAL A 50 -2.85 12.88 34.56
CA VAL A 50 -2.98 13.15 36.01
C VAL A 50 -1.67 12.94 36.78
N ILE A 51 -0.62 12.43 36.12
CA ILE A 51 0.75 12.29 36.66
C ILE A 51 1.76 12.92 35.70
N SER A 52 2.98 13.22 36.19
CA SER A 52 4.08 13.69 35.37
C SER A 52 4.67 12.53 34.54
N ASP A 53 5.36 12.85 33.41
CA ASP A 53 6.12 11.88 32.64
C ASP A 53 7.16 11.16 33.51
N TYR A 54 7.76 11.88 34.47
CA TYR A 54 8.71 11.29 35.41
C TYR A 54 8.05 10.23 36.31
N ASP A 55 6.88 10.51 36.89
CA ASP A 55 6.15 9.55 37.75
C ASP A 55 5.74 8.32 36.93
N TYR A 56 5.26 8.53 35.69
CA TYR A 56 4.95 7.44 34.77
C TYR A 56 6.18 6.54 34.49
N ASP A 57 7.35 7.14 34.21
CA ASP A 57 8.58 6.41 33.98
C ASP A 57 9.03 5.63 35.21
N GLN A 58 8.77 6.12 36.43
CA GLN A 58 9.06 5.36 37.66
C GLN A 58 8.18 4.12 37.79
N LEU A 59 6.89 4.19 37.44
CA LEU A 59 5.99 3.03 37.42
C LEU A 59 6.52 1.95 36.45
N VAL A 60 6.92 2.36 35.24
CA VAL A 60 7.46 1.43 34.23
C VAL A 60 8.78 0.79 34.70
N LYS A 61 9.71 1.60 35.25
CA LYS A 61 10.98 1.09 35.79
C LYS A 61 10.77 0.12 36.94
N ARG A 62 9.80 0.40 37.81
CA ARG A 62 9.48 -0.51 38.92
C ARG A 62 8.96 -1.85 38.42
N LEU A 63 8.07 -1.84 37.43
CA LEU A 63 7.58 -3.07 36.80
C LEU A 63 8.72 -3.85 36.13
N GLN A 64 9.63 -3.16 35.41
CA GLN A 64 10.82 -3.77 34.82
C GLN A 64 11.72 -4.46 35.84
N ALA A 65 11.96 -3.81 36.99
CA ALA A 65 12.77 -4.39 38.06
C ALA A 65 12.14 -5.67 38.67
N ILE A 66 10.81 -5.68 38.85
CA ILE A 66 10.09 -6.86 39.32
C ILE A 66 10.15 -7.98 38.29
N GLU A 67 9.90 -7.70 37.03
CA GLU A 67 9.93 -8.68 35.94
C GLU A 67 11.32 -9.22 35.65
N ALA A 68 12.37 -8.42 35.90
CA ALA A 68 13.77 -8.88 35.84
C ALA A 68 14.12 -9.84 36.97
N ALA A 69 13.60 -9.58 38.19
CA ALA A 69 13.82 -10.44 39.35
C ALA A 69 12.98 -11.73 39.28
N PHE A 70 11.79 -11.69 38.67
CA PHE A 70 10.84 -12.79 38.53
C PHE A 70 10.42 -12.93 37.05
N PRO A 71 11.25 -13.53 36.17
CA PRO A 71 10.99 -13.59 34.73
C PRO A 71 9.71 -14.38 34.35
N ASP A 72 9.23 -15.26 35.20
CA ASP A 72 7.98 -16.00 35.04
C ASP A 72 6.72 -15.14 35.22
N LEU A 73 6.85 -13.92 35.75
CA LEU A 73 5.78 -12.94 35.86
C LEU A 73 5.64 -12.05 34.62
N VAL A 74 6.55 -12.14 33.66
CA VAL A 74 6.43 -11.41 32.38
C VAL A 74 5.25 -11.95 31.59
N THR A 75 4.32 -11.06 31.25
CA THR A 75 3.16 -11.44 30.40
C THR A 75 3.31 -10.81 29.01
N PRO A 76 2.78 -11.43 27.93
CA PRO A 76 2.88 -10.90 26.56
C PRO A 76 2.30 -9.50 26.38
N ASP A 77 1.38 -9.09 27.26
CA ASP A 77 0.70 -7.79 27.30
C ASP A 77 1.30 -6.82 28.32
N SER A 78 2.43 -7.15 28.95
CA SER A 78 3.10 -6.24 29.87
C SER A 78 3.54 -4.96 29.12
N PRO A 79 3.32 -3.76 29.70
CA PRO A 79 3.87 -2.51 29.15
C PRO A 79 5.39 -2.54 28.93
N THR A 80 6.12 -3.36 29.70
CA THR A 80 7.57 -3.55 29.53
C THR A 80 7.95 -4.27 28.23
N GLN A 81 7.03 -5.05 27.66
CA GLN A 81 7.23 -5.75 26.40
C GLN A 81 7.02 -4.87 25.16
N ARG A 82 6.56 -3.61 25.33
CA ARG A 82 6.42 -2.67 24.20
C ARG A 82 7.77 -2.31 23.55
N ILE A 83 8.87 -2.35 24.30
CA ILE A 83 10.21 -1.92 23.84
C ILE A 83 11.25 -3.05 24.00
N GLY A 84 10.84 -4.26 24.32
CA GLY A 84 11.73 -5.40 24.65
C GLY A 84 12.28 -6.19 23.47
N GLY A 85 11.85 -5.90 22.23
CA GLY A 85 12.28 -6.63 21.03
C GLY A 85 13.76 -6.48 20.70
N ARG A 86 14.45 -7.59 20.33
CA ARG A 86 15.77 -7.55 19.73
C ARG A 86 15.67 -7.00 18.31
N PRO A 87 16.74 -6.36 17.76
CA PRO A 87 16.78 -6.01 16.36
C PRO A 87 16.46 -7.24 15.48
N SER A 88 15.56 -7.08 14.53
CA SER A 88 15.17 -8.14 13.58
C SER A 88 16.24 -8.27 12.49
N GLU A 89 16.43 -9.46 11.94
CA GLU A 89 17.29 -9.66 10.77
C GLU A 89 16.55 -9.30 9.46
N GLY A 90 15.22 -9.07 9.52
CA GLY A 90 14.35 -8.72 8.42
C GLY A 90 12.88 -8.88 8.81
N PHE A 91 11.97 -8.58 7.89
CA PHE A 91 10.54 -8.77 8.08
C PHE A 91 10.04 -9.93 7.24
N ALA A 92 9.35 -10.89 7.88
CA ALA A 92 8.65 -11.94 7.16
C ALA A 92 7.48 -11.34 6.37
N SER A 93 7.27 -11.79 5.14
CA SER A 93 6.08 -11.46 4.37
C SER A 93 4.97 -12.47 4.70
N VAL A 94 3.81 -12.00 5.12
CA VAL A 94 2.68 -12.85 5.50
C VAL A 94 1.41 -12.49 4.71
N PRO A 95 0.53 -13.45 4.43
CA PRO A 95 -0.71 -13.19 3.71
C PRO A 95 -1.73 -12.48 4.59
N HIS A 96 -2.52 -11.59 3.99
CA HIS A 96 -3.72 -11.02 4.60
C HIS A 96 -4.84 -12.06 4.61
N ARG A 97 -5.50 -12.27 5.77
CA ARG A 97 -6.72 -13.11 5.84
C ARG A 97 -7.86 -12.49 5.04
N ILE A 98 -7.97 -11.18 5.09
CA ILE A 98 -8.94 -10.38 4.33
C ILE A 98 -8.14 -9.39 3.50
N ARG A 99 -8.36 -9.37 2.20
CA ARG A 99 -7.62 -8.50 1.28
C ARG A 99 -7.72 -7.02 1.69
N MET A 100 -6.60 -6.30 1.69
CA MET A 100 -6.55 -4.86 1.91
C MET A 100 -6.68 -4.11 0.57
N LEU A 101 -7.85 -3.54 0.33
CA LEU A 101 -8.17 -2.82 -0.91
C LEU A 101 -7.69 -1.37 -0.85
N SER A 102 -7.46 -0.78 -2.03
CA SER A 102 -7.32 0.66 -2.19
C SER A 102 -8.71 1.32 -2.24
N LEU A 103 -8.76 2.65 -2.28
CA LEU A 103 -9.99 3.42 -2.53
C LEU A 103 -9.90 4.07 -3.91
N ASP A 104 -11.04 4.18 -4.59
CA ASP A 104 -11.16 5.06 -5.75
C ASP A 104 -11.23 6.51 -5.28
N ASN A 105 -10.69 7.44 -6.10
CA ASN A 105 -10.64 8.86 -5.77
C ASN A 105 -11.71 9.63 -6.55
N VAL A 106 -12.25 10.67 -5.92
CA VAL A 106 -13.05 11.73 -6.53
C VAL A 106 -12.50 13.09 -6.08
N TYR A 107 -12.57 14.09 -6.96
CA TYR A 107 -11.91 15.38 -6.79
C TYR A 107 -12.89 16.56 -6.81
N SER A 108 -14.18 16.30 -7.03
CA SER A 108 -15.21 17.35 -7.07
C SER A 108 -16.52 16.87 -6.45
N PRO A 109 -17.39 17.81 -6.02
CA PRO A 109 -18.74 17.49 -5.58
C PRO A 109 -19.55 16.71 -6.64
N ASP A 110 -19.36 17.01 -7.91
CA ASP A 110 -20.10 16.35 -8.99
C ASP A 110 -19.65 14.89 -9.16
N GLU A 111 -18.36 14.61 -9.10
CA GLU A 111 -17.84 13.24 -9.11
C GLU A 111 -18.34 12.44 -7.90
N LEU A 112 -18.48 13.07 -6.72
CA LEU A 112 -19.04 12.43 -5.54
C LEU A 112 -20.54 12.11 -5.73
N ARG A 113 -21.31 13.02 -6.35
CA ARG A 113 -22.72 12.77 -6.74
C ARG A 113 -22.85 11.63 -7.75
N GLU A 114 -21.92 11.55 -8.71
CA GLU A 114 -21.90 10.43 -9.66
C GLU A 114 -21.60 9.09 -8.97
N TRP A 115 -20.69 9.08 -7.99
CA TRP A 115 -20.45 7.87 -7.18
C TRP A 115 -21.71 7.45 -6.44
N GLU A 116 -22.42 8.36 -5.77
CA GLU A 116 -23.70 8.07 -5.11
C GLU A 116 -24.73 7.53 -6.12
N ALA A 117 -24.87 8.17 -7.29
CA ALA A 117 -25.80 7.73 -8.32
C ALA A 117 -25.49 6.31 -8.81
N ARG A 118 -24.20 5.90 -8.87
CA ARG A 118 -23.81 4.51 -9.17
C ARG A 118 -24.25 3.56 -8.05
N CYS A 119 -24.08 3.94 -6.79
CA CYS A 119 -24.52 3.15 -5.63
C CYS A 119 -26.04 2.97 -5.64
N ARG A 120 -26.81 4.05 -5.86
CA ARG A 120 -28.28 4.01 -5.91
C ARG A 120 -28.85 3.22 -7.08
N ARG A 121 -28.16 3.18 -8.22
CA ARG A 121 -28.56 2.28 -9.33
C ARG A 121 -28.35 0.80 -9.00
N ALA A 122 -27.40 0.48 -8.12
CA ALA A 122 -27.09 -0.89 -7.72
C ALA A 122 -27.89 -1.35 -6.48
N TYR A 123 -28.40 -0.40 -5.68
CA TYR A 123 -29.18 -0.66 -4.47
C TYR A 123 -30.29 0.40 -4.32
N GLU A 124 -31.54 -0.03 -4.37
CA GLU A 124 -32.73 0.85 -4.35
C GLU A 124 -33.19 1.24 -2.93
N GLY A 125 -32.64 0.60 -1.88
CA GLY A 125 -33.01 0.85 -0.49
C GLY A 125 -32.37 2.12 0.11
N PRO A 126 -32.82 2.55 1.30
CA PRO A 126 -32.23 3.67 2.00
C PRO A 126 -30.84 3.30 2.57
N PHE A 127 -29.94 4.27 2.56
CA PHE A 127 -28.65 4.21 3.26
C PHE A 127 -28.18 5.61 3.65
N ASP A 128 -27.37 5.68 4.69
CA ASP A 128 -26.65 6.87 5.15
C ASP A 128 -25.13 6.66 5.07
N TYR A 129 -24.37 7.65 5.48
CA TYR A 129 -22.93 7.69 5.27
C TYR A 129 -22.16 7.84 6.58
N VAL A 130 -20.91 7.38 6.57
CA VAL A 130 -19.89 7.78 7.52
C VAL A 130 -18.76 8.46 6.76
N ALA A 131 -18.45 9.70 7.18
CA ALA A 131 -17.35 10.49 6.65
C ALA A 131 -16.21 10.52 7.68
N GLU A 132 -15.02 10.12 7.25
CA GLU A 132 -13.81 10.01 8.06
C GLU A 132 -12.68 10.77 7.39
N LEU A 133 -11.80 11.41 8.18
CA LEU A 133 -10.60 12.03 7.62
C LEU A 133 -9.69 10.96 6.99
N LYS A 134 -9.23 11.23 5.78
CA LYS A 134 -8.24 10.41 5.11
C LYS A 134 -6.84 10.80 5.60
N ILE A 135 -6.37 10.05 6.58
CA ILE A 135 -5.04 10.26 7.17
C ILE A 135 -3.97 9.88 6.14
N ASP A 136 -2.93 10.68 6.04
CA ASP A 136 -1.79 10.39 5.16
C ASP A 136 -0.69 9.65 5.92
N GLY A 137 -0.73 8.32 5.87
CA GLY A 137 0.13 7.44 6.65
C GLY A 137 0.42 6.10 5.97
N LEU A 138 0.54 5.07 6.78
CA LEU A 138 0.75 3.68 6.38
C LEU A 138 -0.36 2.80 6.93
N SER A 139 -1.10 2.13 6.07
CA SER A 139 -2.15 1.21 6.52
C SER A 139 -1.56 -0.04 7.20
N LEU A 140 -2.13 -0.41 8.34
CA LEU A 140 -1.73 -1.53 9.17
C LEU A 140 -2.96 -2.37 9.56
N ALA A 141 -2.82 -3.70 9.50
CA ALA A 141 -3.77 -4.65 10.07
C ALA A 141 -3.21 -5.20 11.39
N LEU A 142 -3.98 -5.09 12.46
CA LEU A 142 -3.67 -5.60 13.79
C LEU A 142 -4.53 -6.84 14.03
N ARG A 143 -3.94 -7.99 14.33
CA ARG A 143 -4.64 -9.24 14.63
C ARG A 143 -4.52 -9.56 16.10
N TYR A 144 -5.67 -9.88 16.68
CA TYR A 144 -5.80 -10.31 18.06
C TYR A 144 -6.35 -11.71 18.09
N THR A 145 -5.68 -12.58 18.85
CA THR A 145 -6.17 -13.94 19.13
C THR A 145 -6.43 -14.05 20.62
N ASN A 146 -7.65 -14.43 20.99
CA ASN A 146 -8.11 -14.48 22.38
C ASN A 146 -7.82 -13.17 23.16
N GLY A 147 -8.03 -12.04 22.48
CA GLY A 147 -7.84 -10.71 23.04
C GLY A 147 -6.39 -10.22 23.12
N LEU A 148 -5.37 -11.00 22.73
CA LEU A 148 -3.97 -10.60 22.71
C LEU A 148 -3.54 -10.17 21.30
N LEU A 149 -2.78 -9.09 21.17
CA LEU A 149 -2.14 -8.68 19.91
C LEU A 149 -1.07 -9.71 19.53
N THR A 150 -1.34 -10.47 18.47
CA THR A 150 -0.45 -11.52 17.95
C THR A 150 0.34 -11.10 16.75
N GLU A 151 -0.28 -10.36 15.82
CA GLU A 151 0.36 -9.92 14.56
C GLU A 151 -0.03 -8.49 14.21
N ALA A 152 0.92 -7.76 13.62
CA ALA A 152 0.69 -6.49 12.95
C ALA A 152 1.34 -6.55 11.58
N ILE A 153 0.55 -6.27 10.51
CA ILE A 153 0.93 -6.53 9.14
C ILE A 153 0.71 -5.27 8.30
N THR A 154 1.73 -4.80 7.59
CA THR A 154 1.60 -3.68 6.65
C THR A 154 0.74 -4.07 5.46
N ARG A 155 0.08 -3.10 4.81
CA ARG A 155 -0.77 -3.39 3.64
C ARG A 155 -0.04 -4.16 2.52
N GLY A 156 1.25 -3.89 2.31
CA GLY A 156 1.99 -4.47 1.21
C GLY A 156 1.33 -4.21 -0.15
N ASP A 157 1.08 -5.29 -0.91
CA ASP A 157 0.34 -5.23 -2.17
C ASP A 157 -1.18 -5.49 -2.01
N GLY A 158 -1.63 -5.63 -0.78
CA GLY A 158 -3.02 -5.93 -0.41
C GLY A 158 -3.34 -7.43 -0.31
N LEU A 159 -2.46 -8.31 -0.78
CA LEU A 159 -2.54 -9.77 -0.61
C LEU A 159 -1.56 -10.25 0.45
N THR A 160 -0.35 -9.68 0.47
CA THR A 160 0.71 -9.95 1.44
C THR A 160 1.29 -8.65 1.97
N GLY A 161 1.78 -8.66 3.20
CA GLY A 161 2.43 -7.53 3.84
C GLY A 161 3.57 -7.95 4.76
N ASP A 162 4.37 -6.98 5.19
CA ASP A 162 5.49 -7.21 6.10
C ASP A 162 4.96 -7.35 7.54
N LEU A 163 5.40 -8.39 8.27
CA LEU A 163 5.06 -8.64 9.66
C LEU A 163 5.90 -7.71 10.56
N VAL A 164 5.27 -6.69 11.12
CA VAL A 164 5.92 -5.61 11.88
C VAL A 164 5.43 -5.53 13.34
N THR A 165 5.10 -6.65 13.93
CA THR A 165 4.44 -6.74 15.25
C THR A 165 5.22 -6.03 16.34
N GLU A 166 6.55 -6.24 16.42
CA GLU A 166 7.38 -5.61 17.45
C GLU A 166 7.42 -4.08 17.31
N ASN A 167 7.41 -3.58 16.08
CA ASN A 167 7.34 -2.15 15.82
C ASN A 167 5.96 -1.58 16.15
N ALA A 168 4.89 -2.29 15.82
CA ALA A 168 3.51 -1.89 16.16
C ALA A 168 3.28 -1.81 17.67
N ARG A 169 3.87 -2.71 18.46
CA ARG A 169 3.81 -2.70 19.93
C ARG A 169 4.37 -1.41 20.54
N THR A 170 5.28 -0.72 19.85
CA THR A 170 5.84 0.56 20.31
C THR A 170 4.84 1.72 20.20
N ILE A 171 3.77 1.58 19.43
CA ILE A 171 2.70 2.57 19.32
C ILE A 171 1.80 2.45 20.55
N ARG A 172 1.99 3.35 21.51
CA ARG A 172 1.36 3.28 22.84
C ARG A 172 -0.16 3.27 22.81
N GLN A 173 -0.77 3.86 21.79
CA GLN A 173 -2.22 3.90 21.58
C GLN A 173 -2.83 2.54 21.21
N ILE A 174 -2.03 1.55 20.78
CA ILE A 174 -2.51 0.23 20.41
C ILE A 174 -2.63 -0.63 21.67
N PRO A 175 -3.82 -1.16 22.02
CA PRO A 175 -3.99 -2.09 23.12
C PRO A 175 -3.20 -3.38 22.85
N LEU A 176 -2.38 -3.83 23.78
CA LEU A 176 -1.73 -5.15 23.67
C LEU A 176 -2.67 -6.28 24.05
N ARG A 177 -3.69 -5.97 24.90
CA ARG A 177 -4.75 -6.87 25.32
C ARG A 177 -6.08 -6.15 25.29
N LEU A 178 -7.10 -6.81 24.76
CA LEU A 178 -8.49 -6.36 24.82
C LEU A 178 -9.14 -6.87 26.09
N ALA A 179 -9.82 -5.98 26.81
CA ALA A 179 -10.51 -6.33 28.07
C ALA A 179 -11.68 -7.29 27.79
N GLN A 180 -12.41 -7.07 26.71
CA GLN A 180 -13.56 -7.86 26.28
C GLN A 180 -13.51 -8.08 24.77
N PRO A 181 -12.89 -9.14 24.26
CA PRO A 181 -12.87 -9.43 22.84
C PRO A 181 -14.26 -9.86 22.35
N LEU A 182 -14.64 -9.43 21.14
CA LEU A 182 -15.90 -9.82 20.49
C LEU A 182 -15.93 -11.29 20.07
N ALA A 183 -14.76 -11.81 19.68
CA ALA A 183 -14.59 -13.15 19.13
C ALA A 183 -13.16 -13.62 19.43
N ALA A 184 -12.88 -14.90 19.14
CA ALA A 184 -11.54 -15.47 19.33
C ALA A 184 -10.50 -14.78 18.43
N ASP A 185 -10.86 -14.50 17.18
CA ASP A 185 -10.02 -13.81 16.22
C ASP A 185 -10.62 -12.44 15.85
N ILE A 186 -9.86 -11.37 16.06
CA ILE A 186 -10.23 -9.99 15.70
C ILE A 186 -9.13 -9.40 14.83
N GLU A 187 -9.51 -8.75 13.72
CA GLU A 187 -8.62 -7.92 12.91
C GLU A 187 -9.11 -6.46 12.92
N VAL A 188 -8.26 -5.56 13.37
CA VAL A 188 -8.50 -4.10 13.37
C VAL A 188 -7.58 -3.45 12.36
N ARG A 189 -8.12 -2.61 11.48
CA ARG A 189 -7.35 -1.86 10.50
C ARG A 189 -7.32 -0.39 10.83
N GLY A 190 -6.19 0.23 10.57
CA GLY A 190 -6.01 1.66 10.78
C GLY A 190 -4.86 2.20 9.96
N GLU A 191 -4.65 3.51 10.10
CA GLU A 191 -3.55 4.23 9.45
C GLU A 191 -2.56 4.67 10.51
N VAL A 192 -1.31 4.19 10.40
CA VAL A 192 -0.18 4.64 11.21
C VAL A 192 0.37 5.91 10.59
N TYR A 193 0.57 6.94 11.40
CA TYR A 193 1.10 8.22 10.96
C TYR A 193 2.16 8.74 11.95
N LEU A 194 2.94 9.70 11.49
CA LEU A 194 3.84 10.46 12.34
C LEU A 194 3.23 11.84 12.60
N PRO A 195 2.94 12.22 13.85
CA PRO A 195 2.48 13.57 14.18
C PRO A 195 3.41 14.64 13.60
N LEU A 196 2.87 15.76 13.11
CA LEU A 196 3.64 16.84 12.48
C LEU A 196 4.67 17.42 13.44
N SER A 197 4.35 17.52 14.73
CA SER A 197 5.26 17.94 15.78
C SER A 197 6.45 16.97 15.92
N ALA A 198 6.18 15.66 15.92
CA ALA A 198 7.21 14.62 15.97
C ALA A 198 8.06 14.58 14.68
N PHE A 199 7.45 14.79 13.51
CA PHE A 199 8.13 14.88 12.22
C PHE A 199 9.14 16.05 12.18
N ARG A 200 8.72 17.24 12.64
CA ARG A 200 9.61 18.41 12.70
C ARG A 200 10.81 18.16 13.62
N ARG A 201 10.58 17.56 14.79
CA ARG A 201 11.64 17.18 15.73
C ARG A 201 12.60 16.17 15.11
N LEU A 202 12.08 15.09 14.51
CA LEU A 202 12.90 14.06 13.86
C LEU A 202 13.81 14.66 12.76
N ASN A 203 13.27 15.53 11.91
CA ASN A 203 14.05 16.16 10.86
C ASN A 203 15.11 17.12 11.40
N ALA A 204 14.82 17.84 12.48
CA ALA A 204 15.82 18.69 13.14
C ALA A 204 16.96 17.87 13.76
N GLU A 205 16.66 16.71 14.36
CA GLU A 205 17.65 15.76 14.89
C GLU A 205 18.53 15.20 13.75
N LEU A 206 17.94 14.71 12.65
CA LEU A 206 18.68 14.20 11.49
C LEU A 206 19.57 15.28 10.83
N GLU A 207 19.06 16.51 10.72
CA GLU A 207 19.85 17.64 10.18
C GLU A 207 21.05 17.96 11.06
N ALA A 208 20.87 17.95 12.39
CA ALA A 208 21.97 18.17 13.35
C ALA A 208 23.05 17.07 13.28
N GLU A 209 22.65 15.84 12.95
CA GLU A 209 23.54 14.69 12.75
C GLU A 209 24.16 14.63 11.35
N GLY A 210 23.77 15.53 10.44
CA GLY A 210 24.23 15.54 9.04
C GLY A 210 23.59 14.43 8.18
N GLU A 211 22.50 13.84 8.66
CA GLU A 211 21.78 12.77 8.00
C GLU A 211 20.70 13.33 7.06
N LYS A 212 20.25 12.48 6.13
CA LYS A 212 19.21 12.88 5.18
C LYS A 212 17.84 12.97 5.86
N THR A 213 17.21 14.14 5.79
CA THR A 213 15.86 14.39 6.32
C THR A 213 14.76 13.69 5.50
N PHE A 214 13.63 13.41 6.15
CA PHE A 214 12.46 12.88 5.47
C PHE A 214 11.70 13.98 4.74
N VAL A 215 11.16 13.64 3.57
CA VAL A 215 10.46 14.59 2.68
C VAL A 215 9.06 14.95 3.22
N ASN A 216 8.35 13.98 3.83
CA ASN A 216 7.02 14.17 4.39
C ASN A 216 6.76 13.20 5.56
N PRO A 217 5.74 13.47 6.39
CA PRO A 217 5.38 12.63 7.55
C PRO A 217 5.02 11.19 7.18
N ARG A 218 4.35 10.98 6.04
CA ARG A 218 4.00 9.64 5.53
C ARG A 218 5.23 8.78 5.25
N ASN A 219 6.22 9.35 4.53
CA ASN A 219 7.46 8.63 4.24
C ASN A 219 8.25 8.36 5.53
N ALA A 220 8.24 9.29 6.48
CA ALA A 220 8.86 9.11 7.78
C ALA A 220 8.17 7.99 8.59
N ALA A 221 6.83 7.95 8.61
CA ALA A 221 6.06 6.89 9.25
C ALA A 221 6.35 5.52 8.62
N ALA A 222 6.26 5.44 7.27
CA ALA A 222 6.51 4.20 6.54
C ALA A 222 7.94 3.69 6.69
N GLY A 223 8.94 4.59 6.64
CA GLY A 223 10.34 4.25 6.87
C GLY A 223 10.59 3.81 8.32
N THR A 224 9.95 4.47 9.29
CA THR A 224 10.07 4.12 10.70
C THR A 224 9.51 2.73 11.01
N MET A 225 8.31 2.40 10.47
CA MET A 225 7.71 1.07 10.65
C MET A 225 8.55 -0.08 10.07
N LYS A 226 9.53 0.21 9.23
CA LYS A 226 10.43 -0.77 8.60
C LYS A 226 11.85 -0.76 9.20
N LEU A 227 12.07 -0.07 10.30
CA LEU A 227 13.33 -0.15 11.03
C LEU A 227 13.43 -1.49 11.76
N LEU A 228 14.61 -2.07 11.76
CA LEU A 228 14.87 -3.37 12.38
C LEU A 228 14.96 -3.30 13.91
N ASP A 229 15.25 -2.12 14.47
CA ASP A 229 15.34 -1.91 15.92
C ASP A 229 14.06 -1.21 16.46
N PRO A 230 13.21 -1.92 17.22
CA PRO A 230 11.99 -1.35 17.80
C PRO A 230 12.26 -0.18 18.77
N ARG A 231 13.45 -0.08 19.36
CA ARG A 231 13.80 1.03 20.26
C ARG A 231 13.89 2.35 19.50
N VAL A 232 14.43 2.31 18.28
CA VAL A 232 14.47 3.48 17.40
C VAL A 232 13.05 3.84 16.93
N VAL A 233 12.20 2.83 16.65
CA VAL A 233 10.79 3.07 16.32
C VAL A 233 10.06 3.78 17.47
N ALA A 234 10.24 3.30 18.70
CA ALA A 234 9.66 3.89 19.90
C ALA A 234 10.02 5.36 20.10
N SER A 235 11.30 5.74 19.86
CA SER A 235 11.79 7.12 20.02
C SER A 235 11.08 8.10 19.05
N ARG A 236 10.62 7.62 17.89
CA ARG A 236 9.98 8.45 16.86
C ARG A 236 8.50 8.76 17.14
N ARG A 237 7.88 8.09 18.13
CA ARG A 237 6.51 8.35 18.62
C ARG A 237 5.45 8.31 17.52
N LEU A 238 5.40 7.20 16.78
CA LEU A 238 4.31 6.96 15.84
C LEU A 238 2.95 6.91 16.54
N ALA A 239 1.90 7.29 15.83
CA ALA A 239 0.51 7.22 16.26
C ALA A 239 -0.34 6.48 15.22
N MET A 240 -1.57 6.09 15.56
CA MET A 240 -2.48 5.37 14.70
C MET A 240 -3.91 5.84 14.88
N PHE A 241 -4.71 5.84 13.80
CA PHE A 241 -6.17 5.87 13.87
C PHE A 241 -6.76 4.62 13.26
N CYS A 242 -7.65 3.96 14.01
CA CYS A 242 -8.35 2.75 13.59
C CYS A 242 -9.66 3.10 12.90
N TYR A 243 -9.98 2.40 11.80
CA TYR A 243 -11.13 2.74 10.95
C TYR A 243 -11.92 1.52 10.45
N GLU A 244 -11.51 0.29 10.73
CA GLU A 244 -12.23 -0.91 10.28
C GLU A 244 -12.01 -2.07 11.24
N LEU A 245 -13.04 -2.90 11.41
CA LEU A 245 -13.08 -4.02 12.35
C LEU A 245 -13.65 -5.26 11.65
N PHE A 246 -13.00 -6.40 11.89
CA PHE A 246 -13.49 -7.72 11.55
C PHE A 246 -13.39 -8.64 12.79
N ALA A 247 -14.38 -9.51 12.97
CA ALA A 247 -14.41 -10.56 13.97
C ALA A 247 -14.66 -11.87 13.25
N ASP A 248 -13.80 -12.88 13.47
CA ASP A 248 -13.84 -14.17 12.77
C ASP A 248 -13.97 -14.02 11.22
N GLY A 249 -13.32 -13.00 10.65
CA GLY A 249 -13.27 -12.74 9.21
C GLY A 249 -14.44 -11.96 8.61
N VAL A 250 -15.45 -11.58 9.41
CA VAL A 250 -16.63 -10.82 8.97
C VAL A 250 -16.79 -9.51 9.72
N LYS A 251 -17.57 -8.57 9.18
CA LYS A 251 -17.93 -7.33 9.89
C LYS A 251 -18.97 -7.66 10.95
N PRO A 252 -18.70 -7.39 12.25
CA PRO A 252 -19.53 -7.93 13.35
C PRO A 252 -20.81 -7.13 13.61
N PHE A 253 -20.96 -5.91 13.07
CA PHE A 253 -22.06 -5.01 13.34
C PHE A 253 -22.90 -4.72 12.09
N ALA A 254 -24.14 -4.26 12.28
CA ALA A 254 -25.04 -3.90 11.19
C ALA A 254 -24.57 -2.64 10.46
N THR A 255 -23.86 -1.75 11.14
CA THR A 255 -23.38 -0.50 10.59
C THR A 255 -21.88 -0.30 10.86
N HIS A 256 -21.24 0.47 9.97
CA HIS A 256 -19.86 0.88 10.14
C HIS A 256 -19.67 1.81 11.36
N TRP A 257 -20.68 2.65 11.65
CA TRP A 257 -20.65 3.52 12.83
C TRP A 257 -20.59 2.74 14.14
N GLU A 258 -21.37 1.67 14.27
CA GLU A 258 -21.31 0.76 15.43
C GLU A 258 -19.91 0.13 15.60
N SER A 259 -19.25 -0.21 14.47
CA SER A 259 -17.86 -0.70 14.51
C SER A 259 -16.89 0.36 15.07
N LEU A 260 -17.04 1.62 14.67
CA LEU A 260 -16.22 2.72 15.22
C LEU A 260 -16.51 2.98 16.70
N GLU A 261 -17.77 2.88 17.13
CA GLU A 261 -18.14 3.01 18.56
C GLU A 261 -17.54 1.87 19.39
N TRP A 262 -17.62 0.66 18.90
CA TRP A 262 -17.00 -0.47 19.60
C TRP A 262 -15.47 -0.30 19.68
N LEU A 263 -14.81 0.12 18.60
CA LEU A 263 -13.37 0.38 18.62
C LEU A 263 -12.98 1.40 19.69
N ARG A 264 -13.75 2.48 19.84
CA ARG A 264 -13.54 3.48 20.93
C ARG A 264 -13.69 2.84 22.31
N GLN A 265 -14.75 2.05 22.52
CA GLN A 265 -15.02 1.36 23.80
C GLN A 265 -13.97 0.32 24.13
N ALA A 266 -13.41 -0.36 23.11
CA ALA A 266 -12.34 -1.35 23.26
C ALA A 266 -10.95 -0.72 23.44
N GLY A 267 -10.85 0.60 23.47
CA GLY A 267 -9.59 1.32 23.70
C GLY A 267 -8.76 1.58 22.45
N PHE A 268 -9.31 1.43 21.26
CA PHE A 268 -8.60 1.80 20.02
C PHE A 268 -8.73 3.29 19.70
N PRO A 269 -7.67 3.94 19.22
CA PRO A 269 -7.72 5.31 18.77
C PRO A 269 -8.56 5.41 17.48
N VAL A 270 -9.74 5.99 17.58
CA VAL A 270 -10.59 6.34 16.43
C VAL A 270 -10.55 7.85 16.23
N ASN A 271 -10.43 8.29 14.97
CA ASN A 271 -10.37 9.72 14.70
C ASN A 271 -11.62 10.44 15.26
N PRO A 272 -11.44 11.47 16.09
CA PRO A 272 -12.57 12.16 16.75
C PRO A 272 -13.45 12.95 15.78
N HIS A 273 -12.96 13.24 14.57
CA HIS A 273 -13.70 13.96 13.54
C HIS A 273 -14.57 13.05 12.67
N ALA A 274 -14.57 11.72 12.87
CA ALA A 274 -15.49 10.83 12.17
C ALA A 274 -16.95 11.28 12.42
N ARG A 275 -17.76 11.35 11.36
CA ARG A 275 -19.15 11.85 11.42
C ARG A 275 -20.09 10.95 10.63
N ARG A 276 -21.23 10.63 11.23
CA ARG A 276 -22.35 10.01 10.51
C ARG A 276 -23.13 11.12 9.81
N CYS A 277 -23.42 10.96 8.53
CA CYS A 277 -24.17 11.90 7.68
C CYS A 277 -25.38 11.18 7.08
N ALA A 278 -26.56 11.79 7.21
CA ALA A 278 -27.81 11.24 6.68
C ALA A 278 -27.92 11.43 5.16
N THR A 279 -27.33 12.49 4.64
CA THR A 279 -27.42 12.88 3.22
C THR A 279 -26.06 13.16 2.62
N LEU A 280 -25.97 13.13 1.29
CA LEU A 280 -24.74 13.49 0.58
C LEU A 280 -24.39 14.98 0.75
N ASP A 281 -25.38 15.85 0.90
CA ASP A 281 -25.14 17.28 1.14
C ASP A 281 -24.46 17.52 2.50
N GLU A 282 -24.82 16.73 3.53
CA GLU A 282 -24.11 16.76 4.81
C GLU A 282 -22.66 16.26 4.66
N VAL A 283 -22.42 15.24 3.82
CA VAL A 283 -21.05 14.78 3.50
C VAL A 283 -20.27 15.89 2.80
N LEU A 284 -20.84 16.59 1.82
CA LEU A 284 -20.18 17.69 1.12
C LEU A 284 -19.87 18.87 2.07
N ALA A 285 -20.79 19.20 2.97
CA ALA A 285 -20.56 20.20 4.00
C ALA A 285 -19.41 19.79 4.94
N TYR A 286 -19.37 18.52 5.34
CA TYR A 286 -18.27 17.98 6.13
C TYR A 286 -16.94 18.05 5.38
N CYS A 287 -16.89 17.71 4.09
CA CYS A 287 -15.67 17.80 3.28
C CYS A 287 -15.15 19.24 3.24
N ALA A 288 -16.01 20.23 3.00
CA ALA A 288 -15.62 21.65 2.96
C ALA A 288 -15.13 22.15 4.33
N GLU A 289 -15.79 21.74 5.43
CA GLU A 289 -15.37 22.06 6.80
C GLU A 289 -13.96 21.48 7.07
N MET A 290 -13.74 20.19 6.78
CA MET A 290 -12.48 19.51 7.03
C MET A 290 -11.33 20.05 6.17
N GLU A 291 -11.61 20.44 4.93
CA GLU A 291 -10.63 21.07 4.05
C GLU A 291 -10.18 22.45 4.60
N SER A 292 -11.13 23.27 5.06
CA SER A 292 -10.81 24.59 5.63
C SER A 292 -9.95 24.50 6.89
N GLN A 293 -10.06 23.43 7.65
CA GLN A 293 -9.33 23.17 8.89
C GLN A 293 -8.11 22.27 8.71
N ARG A 294 -7.68 21.97 7.47
CA ARG A 294 -6.63 21.00 7.17
C ARG A 294 -5.33 21.24 7.94
N THR A 295 -4.93 22.50 8.09
CA THR A 295 -3.65 22.89 8.73
C THR A 295 -3.70 23.02 10.25
N ALA A 296 -4.89 22.90 10.87
CA ALA A 296 -5.06 23.08 12.30
C ALA A 296 -4.74 21.83 13.13
N ARG A 297 -4.46 20.71 12.50
CA ARG A 297 -4.25 19.40 13.14
C ARG A 297 -2.77 19.03 13.18
N ASP A 298 -2.38 18.24 14.17
CA ASP A 298 -1.01 17.71 14.29
C ASP A 298 -0.78 16.42 13.46
N TYR A 299 -1.57 16.22 12.41
CA TYR A 299 -1.41 15.12 11.45
C TYR A 299 -1.87 15.56 10.07
N ASP A 300 -1.25 14.96 9.04
CA ASP A 300 -1.55 15.28 7.65
C ASP A 300 -2.75 14.49 7.13
N THR A 301 -3.57 15.16 6.29
CA THR A 301 -4.76 14.56 5.67
C THR A 301 -4.84 14.99 4.22
N ASP A 302 -5.18 14.08 3.32
CA ASP A 302 -5.27 14.33 1.89
C ASP A 302 -6.72 14.33 1.37
N GLY A 303 -7.70 14.19 2.28
CA GLY A 303 -9.11 14.17 1.91
C GLY A 303 -10.03 13.61 3.00
N VAL A 304 -11.17 13.13 2.56
CA VAL A 304 -12.20 12.46 3.36
C VAL A 304 -12.52 11.10 2.74
N VAL A 305 -12.59 10.06 3.54
CA VAL A 305 -13.13 8.76 3.13
C VAL A 305 -14.63 8.76 3.41
N VAL A 306 -15.43 8.63 2.37
CA VAL A 306 -16.89 8.51 2.46
C VAL A 306 -17.27 7.06 2.31
N LYS A 307 -17.97 6.50 3.29
CA LYS A 307 -18.41 5.11 3.32
C LYS A 307 -19.92 5.03 3.47
N ILE A 308 -20.57 4.09 2.79
CA ILE A 308 -21.94 3.74 3.11
C ILE A 308 -21.96 3.05 4.46
N ASN A 309 -22.85 3.49 5.36
CA ASN A 309 -22.85 3.07 6.76
C ASN A 309 -23.34 1.62 6.96
N GLN A 310 -24.40 1.20 6.24
CA GLN A 310 -24.99 -0.14 6.41
C GLN A 310 -24.11 -1.23 5.81
N VAL A 311 -23.66 -2.18 6.62
CA VAL A 311 -22.79 -3.29 6.20
C VAL A 311 -23.49 -4.16 5.15
N ARG A 312 -24.77 -4.44 5.30
CA ARG A 312 -25.56 -5.17 4.29
C ARG A 312 -25.49 -4.51 2.90
N VAL A 313 -25.57 -3.18 2.85
CA VAL A 313 -25.48 -2.44 1.57
C VAL A 313 -24.05 -2.51 1.01
N GLN A 314 -23.04 -2.44 1.88
CA GLN A 314 -21.65 -2.63 1.47
C GLN A 314 -21.43 -4.00 0.80
N ASP A 315 -22.01 -5.06 1.38
CA ASP A 315 -21.91 -6.43 0.85
C ASP A 315 -22.64 -6.58 -0.49
N GLU A 316 -23.82 -5.96 -0.64
CA GLU A 316 -24.56 -5.98 -1.89
C GLU A 316 -23.86 -5.23 -3.03
N LEU A 317 -23.25 -4.08 -2.75
CA LEU A 317 -22.47 -3.31 -3.72
C LEU A 317 -21.15 -4.01 -4.06
N GLY A 318 -20.56 -4.69 -3.09
CA GLY A 318 -19.34 -5.47 -3.26
C GLY A 318 -18.12 -4.62 -3.61
N THR A 319 -17.13 -5.28 -4.22
CA THR A 319 -15.83 -4.70 -4.55
C THR A 319 -15.51 -4.85 -6.03
N THR A 320 -14.58 -4.03 -6.51
CA THR A 320 -13.86 -4.26 -7.77
C THR A 320 -12.58 -5.04 -7.47
N ALA A 321 -11.79 -5.36 -8.49
CA ALA A 321 -10.47 -5.94 -8.29
C ALA A 321 -9.50 -5.03 -7.49
N LYS A 322 -9.82 -3.73 -7.33
CA LYS A 322 -8.92 -2.73 -6.75
C LYS A 322 -9.52 -2.01 -5.54
N ALA A 323 -10.82 -1.73 -5.54
CA ALA A 323 -11.47 -0.86 -4.58
C ALA A 323 -12.89 -1.34 -4.21
N PRO A 324 -13.39 -1.03 -3.00
CA PRO A 324 -14.80 -1.23 -2.65
C PRO A 324 -15.68 -0.24 -3.44
N ARG A 325 -16.87 -0.69 -3.84
CA ARG A 325 -17.84 0.19 -4.53
C ARG A 325 -18.61 1.09 -3.57
N TRP A 326 -18.70 0.68 -2.30
CA TRP A 326 -19.41 1.35 -1.21
C TRP A 326 -18.59 2.41 -0.46
N ALA A 327 -17.33 2.60 -0.84
CA ALA A 327 -16.48 3.63 -0.26
C ALA A 327 -15.69 4.36 -1.36
N VAL A 328 -15.41 5.64 -1.11
CA VAL A 328 -14.67 6.52 -2.02
C VAL A 328 -13.85 7.52 -1.22
N ALA A 329 -12.69 7.91 -1.74
CA ALA A 329 -11.85 8.97 -1.18
C ALA A 329 -12.14 10.30 -1.91
N TYR A 330 -12.80 11.23 -1.23
CA TYR A 330 -12.92 12.62 -1.69
C TYR A 330 -11.62 13.35 -1.36
N LYS A 331 -10.87 13.72 -2.37
CA LYS A 331 -9.57 14.38 -2.25
C LYS A 331 -9.75 15.89 -2.11
N PHE A 332 -9.04 16.49 -1.15
CA PHE A 332 -8.99 17.95 -1.04
C PHE A 332 -8.29 18.57 -2.24
N ALA A 333 -8.61 19.83 -2.51
CA ALA A 333 -7.94 20.56 -3.57
C ALA A 333 -6.43 20.58 -3.32
N PRO A 334 -5.60 20.35 -4.36
CA PRO A 334 -4.15 20.40 -4.22
C PRO A 334 -3.68 21.77 -3.73
N MET A 335 -2.76 21.78 -2.78
CA MET A 335 -2.11 23.01 -2.37
C MET A 335 -1.23 23.52 -3.51
N ARG A 336 -1.36 24.80 -3.84
CA ARG A 336 -0.61 25.46 -4.91
C ARG A 336 0.40 26.45 -4.35
N ALA A 337 1.54 26.56 -5.03
CA ALA A 337 2.51 27.63 -4.78
C ALA A 337 3.03 28.19 -6.11
N GLN A 338 3.59 29.40 -6.04
CA GLN A 338 4.21 30.04 -7.20
C GLN A 338 5.72 30.03 -7.02
N THR A 339 6.44 29.70 -8.10
CA THR A 339 7.91 29.69 -8.11
C THR A 339 8.46 29.95 -9.50
N ARG A 340 9.74 30.35 -9.59
CA ARG A 340 10.39 30.58 -10.89
C ARG A 340 10.87 29.28 -11.53
N LEU A 341 10.61 29.14 -12.81
CA LEU A 341 11.15 28.09 -13.67
C LEU A 341 12.57 28.48 -14.11
N ARG A 342 13.58 27.78 -13.56
CA ARG A 342 15.00 28.01 -13.89
C ARG A 342 15.40 27.37 -15.22
N GLY A 343 14.82 26.21 -15.54
CA GLY A 343 15.12 25.47 -16.75
C GLY A 343 14.29 24.21 -16.89
N VAL A 344 14.53 23.46 -17.95
CA VAL A 344 13.88 22.16 -18.19
C VAL A 344 14.91 21.10 -18.51
N THR A 345 14.86 20.00 -17.76
CA THR A 345 15.65 18.79 -18.00
C THR A 345 14.78 17.75 -18.71
N TRP A 346 15.26 17.20 -19.82
CA TRP A 346 14.57 16.17 -20.57
C TRP A 346 15.05 14.78 -20.14
N GLN A 347 14.20 14.02 -19.47
CA GLN A 347 14.51 12.67 -18.99
C GLN A 347 14.10 11.61 -20.00
N VAL A 348 14.94 10.57 -20.15
CA VAL A 348 14.67 9.43 -21.02
C VAL A 348 14.19 8.26 -20.17
N GLY A 349 12.96 7.81 -20.37
CA GLY A 349 12.39 6.64 -19.71
C GLY A 349 12.85 5.31 -20.32
N ARG A 350 12.45 4.20 -19.69
CA ARG A 350 12.83 2.82 -20.10
C ARG A 350 12.44 2.43 -21.52
N LEU A 351 11.35 2.99 -22.05
CA LEU A 351 10.89 2.80 -23.43
C LEU A 351 11.41 3.88 -24.40
N GLY A 352 12.35 4.72 -23.94
CA GLY A 352 12.90 5.81 -24.73
C GLY A 352 12.06 7.07 -24.75
N THR A 353 10.93 7.12 -24.09
CA THR A 353 10.04 8.27 -24.00
C THR A 353 10.75 9.44 -23.31
N LEU A 354 10.73 10.65 -23.93
CA LEU A 354 11.21 11.86 -23.30
C LEU A 354 10.12 12.51 -22.45
N THR A 355 10.48 12.81 -21.21
CA THR A 355 9.62 13.52 -20.27
C THR A 355 10.29 14.80 -19.81
N PRO A 356 9.68 16.00 -20.02
CA PRO A 356 10.23 17.25 -19.54
C PRO A 356 9.98 17.41 -18.03
N VAL A 357 11.02 17.82 -17.32
CA VAL A 357 11.01 18.09 -15.88
C VAL A 357 11.45 19.53 -15.66
N ALA A 358 10.58 20.33 -15.05
CA ALA A 358 10.88 21.69 -14.64
C ALA A 358 11.91 21.70 -13.50
N GLU A 359 12.98 22.45 -13.65
CA GLU A 359 13.92 22.81 -12.59
C GLU A 359 13.47 24.16 -12.00
N LEU A 360 13.09 24.17 -10.74
CA LEU A 360 12.41 25.28 -10.08
C LEU A 360 13.29 25.95 -9.03
N GLU A 361 13.03 27.21 -8.74
CA GLU A 361 13.44 27.75 -7.44
C GLU A 361 12.72 26.96 -6.35
N PRO A 362 13.45 26.50 -5.29
CA PRO A 362 12.83 25.71 -4.24
C PRO A 362 11.65 26.45 -3.60
N VAL A 363 10.49 25.82 -3.55
CA VAL A 363 9.27 26.37 -2.98
C VAL A 363 8.58 25.34 -2.07
N PHE A 364 8.03 25.80 -0.96
CA PHE A 364 7.31 24.93 -0.03
C PHE A 364 5.86 24.72 -0.50
N VAL A 365 5.50 23.44 -0.77
CA VAL A 365 4.15 23.05 -1.21
C VAL A 365 3.74 21.76 -0.47
N ALA A 366 2.57 21.79 0.15
CA ALA A 366 1.99 20.61 0.82
C ALA A 366 3.03 19.85 1.67
N GLY A 367 3.62 20.54 2.65
CA GLY A 367 4.52 19.94 3.64
C GLY A 367 5.94 19.62 3.17
N THR A 368 6.32 19.94 1.90
CA THR A 368 7.66 19.65 1.38
C THR A 368 8.21 20.77 0.52
N THR A 369 9.54 20.86 0.44
CA THR A 369 10.21 21.76 -0.52
C THR A 369 10.30 21.09 -1.88
N VAL A 370 9.72 21.73 -2.89
CA VAL A 370 9.69 21.28 -4.29
C VAL A 370 10.69 22.12 -5.09
N ALA A 371 11.68 21.44 -5.69
CA ALA A 371 12.66 22.03 -6.60
C ALA A 371 12.52 21.50 -8.03
N ARG A 372 11.69 20.46 -8.24
CA ARG A 372 11.47 19.83 -9.56
C ARG A 372 10.01 19.45 -9.70
N ALA A 373 9.43 19.66 -10.90
CA ALA A 373 8.04 19.33 -11.18
C ALA A 373 7.87 18.77 -12.60
N SER A 374 6.88 17.91 -12.81
CA SER A 374 6.57 17.39 -14.13
C SER A 374 5.97 18.47 -15.03
N LEU A 375 6.38 18.48 -16.30
CA LEU A 375 5.75 19.24 -17.39
C LEU A 375 5.00 18.29 -18.35
N HIS A 376 4.87 17.02 -17.99
CA HIS A 376 4.21 15.95 -18.72
C HIS A 376 4.81 15.67 -20.10
N ASN A 377 4.59 16.54 -21.09
CA ASN A 377 5.06 16.42 -22.47
C ASN A 377 5.15 17.81 -23.14
N GLU A 378 5.60 17.82 -24.39
CA GLU A 378 5.71 19.07 -25.18
C GLU A 378 4.34 19.74 -25.39
N ASP A 379 3.30 18.97 -25.70
CA ASP A 379 1.96 19.52 -25.95
C ASP A 379 1.41 20.27 -24.72
N GLN A 380 1.72 19.78 -23.51
CA GLN A 380 1.39 20.48 -22.27
C GLN A 380 2.17 21.78 -22.09
N ILE A 381 3.48 21.78 -22.42
CA ILE A 381 4.30 23.00 -22.39
C ILE A 381 3.72 24.06 -23.33
N GLN A 382 3.35 23.65 -24.54
CA GLN A 382 2.75 24.53 -25.54
C GLN A 382 1.36 25.03 -25.10
N ARG A 383 0.51 24.14 -24.57
CA ARG A 383 -0.84 24.49 -24.10
C ARG A 383 -0.82 25.50 -22.96
N LEU A 384 0.14 25.40 -22.05
CA LEU A 384 0.30 26.33 -20.93
C LEU A 384 1.14 27.57 -21.32
N ASP A 385 1.76 27.60 -22.50
CA ASP A 385 2.75 28.57 -22.94
C ASP A 385 3.86 28.78 -21.89
N VAL A 386 4.40 27.68 -21.36
CA VAL A 386 5.46 27.72 -20.34
C VAL A 386 6.78 28.09 -20.99
N ARG A 387 7.48 29.08 -20.42
CA ARG A 387 8.80 29.53 -20.86
C ARG A 387 9.79 29.49 -19.71
N GLN A 388 11.05 29.24 -20.02
CA GLN A 388 12.11 29.37 -19.04
C GLN A 388 12.19 30.80 -18.50
N GLY A 389 12.23 30.96 -17.19
CA GLY A 389 12.15 32.26 -16.52
C GLY A 389 10.74 32.64 -16.04
N ASP A 390 9.69 31.92 -16.45
CA ASP A 390 8.33 32.17 -16.01
C ASP A 390 8.15 32.00 -14.50
N LEU A 391 7.25 32.78 -13.92
CA LEU A 391 6.64 32.48 -12.63
C LEU A 391 5.53 31.45 -12.86
N VAL A 392 5.77 30.21 -12.41
CA VAL A 392 4.86 29.08 -12.63
C VAL A 392 4.08 28.72 -11.39
N ILE A 393 2.87 28.18 -11.57
CA ILE A 393 2.03 27.63 -10.52
C ILE A 393 2.29 26.13 -10.43
N VAL A 394 2.72 25.69 -9.26
CA VAL A 394 3.04 24.29 -8.97
C VAL A 394 2.05 23.74 -7.97
N GLU A 395 1.58 22.52 -8.21
CA GLU A 395 0.80 21.73 -7.27
C GLU A 395 1.32 20.29 -7.20
N LYS A 396 0.92 19.55 -6.19
CA LYS A 396 1.20 18.11 -6.11
C LYS A 396 -0.03 17.30 -6.52
N SER A 397 0.08 16.57 -7.62
CA SER A 397 -0.96 15.63 -8.05
C SER A 397 -1.07 14.48 -7.05
N GLY A 398 -2.27 14.31 -6.46
CA GLY A 398 -2.50 13.31 -5.41
C GLY A 398 -1.61 13.50 -4.17
N ASP A 399 -1.20 14.73 -3.88
CA ASP A 399 -0.27 15.14 -2.81
C ASP A 399 1.13 14.49 -2.88
N ILE A 400 1.51 13.86 -4.01
CA ILE A 400 2.78 13.12 -4.14
C ILE A 400 3.66 13.74 -5.23
N ILE A 401 3.18 13.84 -6.47
CA ILE A 401 4.01 14.21 -7.64
C ILE A 401 3.83 15.70 -7.96
N PRO A 402 4.90 16.52 -7.82
CA PRO A 402 4.83 17.92 -8.22
C PRO A 402 4.64 18.07 -9.74
N GLN A 403 3.74 18.95 -10.15
CA GLN A 403 3.49 19.29 -11.55
C GLN A 403 3.27 20.77 -11.74
N VAL A 404 3.64 21.30 -12.92
CA VAL A 404 3.34 22.67 -13.33
C VAL A 404 1.95 22.68 -13.95
N VAL A 405 1.05 23.49 -13.38
CA VAL A 405 -0.37 23.55 -13.80
C VAL A 405 -0.74 24.89 -14.43
N GLY A 406 0.14 25.87 -14.38
CA GLY A 406 -0.13 27.19 -14.96
C GLY A 406 1.07 28.12 -14.93
N VAL A 407 0.91 29.25 -15.60
CA VAL A 407 1.87 30.34 -15.67
C VAL A 407 1.22 31.65 -15.23
N VAL A 408 1.91 32.45 -14.45
CA VAL A 408 1.50 33.80 -14.07
C VAL A 408 1.98 34.76 -15.17
N THR A 409 1.26 34.81 -16.27
CA THR A 409 1.65 35.60 -17.48
C THR A 409 1.81 37.08 -17.21
N ALA A 410 1.05 37.61 -16.23
CA ALA A 410 1.18 39.02 -15.80
C ALA A 410 2.54 39.35 -15.14
N ALA A 411 3.29 38.32 -14.71
CA ALA A 411 4.62 38.49 -14.12
C ALA A 411 5.78 38.41 -15.15
N ARG A 412 5.48 38.25 -16.43
CA ARG A 412 6.47 38.18 -17.49
C ARG A 412 7.13 39.56 -17.70
N THR A 413 8.42 39.51 -17.92
CA THR A 413 9.28 40.70 -18.15
C THR A 413 9.65 40.86 -19.62
N GLY A 414 9.40 39.85 -20.47
CA GLY A 414 9.83 39.79 -21.88
C GLY A 414 11.21 39.13 -22.07
N ALA A 415 11.84 38.70 -20.98
CA ALA A 415 13.12 37.95 -21.00
C ALA A 415 12.93 36.43 -21.01
N GLU A 416 11.70 35.96 -20.94
CA GLU A 416 11.36 34.54 -20.90
C GLU A 416 11.61 33.83 -22.23
N VAL A 417 12.32 32.70 -22.19
CA VAL A 417 12.78 31.98 -23.38
C VAL A 417 11.84 30.76 -23.63
N PRO A 418 11.33 30.60 -24.87
CA PRO A 418 10.57 29.40 -25.24
C PRO A 418 11.34 28.11 -24.98
N ILE A 419 10.62 27.06 -24.50
CA ILE A 419 11.19 25.72 -24.28
C ILE A 419 11.02 24.92 -25.57
N SER A 420 12.12 24.31 -26.03
CA SER A 420 12.11 23.44 -27.20
C SER A 420 12.59 22.04 -26.83
N VAL A 421 12.06 21.04 -27.55
CA VAL A 421 12.55 19.66 -27.46
C VAL A 421 13.96 19.58 -28.02
N PRO A 422 14.91 18.90 -27.36
CA PRO A 422 16.25 18.74 -27.91
C PRO A 422 16.21 17.95 -29.23
N ALA A 423 17.03 18.33 -30.21
CA ALA A 423 17.09 17.59 -31.48
C ALA A 423 17.66 16.17 -31.31
N TYR A 424 18.50 15.99 -30.30
CA TYR A 424 19.20 14.73 -30.02
C TYR A 424 18.90 14.22 -28.62
N CYS A 425 18.94 12.90 -28.48
CA CYS A 425 18.67 12.23 -27.22
C CYS A 425 19.71 12.60 -26.14
N PRO A 426 19.29 13.16 -25.00
CA PRO A 426 20.21 13.49 -23.91
C PRO A 426 20.82 12.25 -23.23
N GLY A 427 20.23 11.07 -23.43
CA GLY A 427 20.78 9.78 -22.93
C GLY A 427 21.82 9.16 -23.86
N CYS A 428 22.09 9.75 -25.05
CA CYS A 428 23.04 9.27 -26.04
C CYS A 428 24.01 10.40 -26.49
N PRO A 429 24.73 11.07 -25.58
CA PRO A 429 25.47 12.28 -25.92
C PRO A 429 26.56 12.04 -26.96
N GLU A 430 27.22 10.88 -26.91
CA GLU A 430 28.33 10.54 -27.82
C GLU A 430 27.85 10.14 -29.23
N ARG A 431 26.62 9.62 -29.36
CA ARG A 431 26.08 9.09 -30.62
C ARG A 431 25.23 10.06 -31.39
N GLN A 432 24.86 11.20 -30.81
CA GLN A 432 23.98 12.21 -31.42
C GLN A 432 22.72 11.63 -32.06
N VAL A 433 22.04 10.75 -31.34
CA VAL A 433 20.84 10.05 -31.82
C VAL A 433 19.68 11.02 -31.94
N ARG A 434 19.17 11.23 -33.15
CA ARG A 434 18.04 12.11 -33.38
C ARG A 434 16.76 11.54 -32.79
N LEU A 435 16.03 12.38 -32.06
CA LEU A 435 14.74 12.02 -31.50
C LEU A 435 13.66 11.91 -32.58
N VAL A 436 12.71 11.04 -32.37
CA VAL A 436 11.56 10.82 -33.26
C VAL A 436 10.26 10.98 -32.46
N ARG A 437 9.22 11.49 -33.14
CA ARG A 437 7.84 11.50 -32.61
C ARG A 437 7.01 10.63 -33.55
N PRO A 438 6.62 9.40 -33.11
CA PRO A 438 5.80 8.53 -33.93
C PRO A 438 4.44 9.19 -34.25
N GLU A 439 3.90 8.85 -35.41
CA GLU A 439 2.59 9.38 -35.83
C GLU A 439 1.50 8.91 -34.85
N GLY A 440 0.67 9.86 -34.41
CA GLY A 440 -0.38 9.60 -33.41
C GLY A 440 0.08 9.58 -31.95
N GLU A 441 1.39 9.68 -31.65
CA GLU A 441 1.90 9.79 -30.29
C GLU A 441 2.19 11.25 -29.89
N VAL A 442 1.94 11.57 -28.61
CA VAL A 442 2.27 12.89 -28.02
C VAL A 442 3.71 12.96 -27.51
N ALA A 443 4.38 11.83 -27.38
CA ALA A 443 5.69 11.72 -26.76
C ALA A 443 6.81 11.57 -27.79
N TRP A 444 7.90 12.34 -27.59
CA TRP A 444 9.17 12.12 -28.30
C TRP A 444 9.87 10.87 -27.75
N ARG A 445 10.57 10.16 -28.63
CA ARG A 445 11.29 8.93 -28.27
C ARG A 445 12.71 8.91 -28.81
N CYS A 446 13.59 8.30 -28.03
CA CYS A 446 14.90 7.88 -28.51
C CYS A 446 14.75 6.55 -29.27
N PRO A 447 15.02 6.48 -30.58
CA PRO A 447 14.94 5.24 -31.34
C PRO A 447 16.13 4.30 -31.06
N GLU A 448 17.23 4.83 -30.49
CA GLU A 448 18.43 4.04 -30.22
C GLU A 448 18.17 2.92 -29.21
N MET A 449 18.41 1.71 -29.64
CA MET A 449 18.19 0.53 -28.82
C MET A 449 19.21 0.39 -27.67
N HIS A 450 20.47 0.70 -27.95
CA HIS A 450 21.55 0.68 -26.97
C HIS A 450 21.76 2.05 -26.29
N CYS A 451 20.67 2.77 -26.06
CA CYS A 451 20.72 4.00 -25.29
C CYS A 451 21.09 3.67 -23.82
N PRO A 452 22.22 4.16 -23.28
CA PRO A 452 22.65 3.82 -21.93
C PRO A 452 21.60 4.16 -20.85
N THR A 453 20.86 5.25 -21.05
CA THR A 453 19.80 5.65 -20.12
C THR A 453 18.59 4.69 -20.17
N LYS A 454 18.20 4.22 -21.37
CA LYS A 454 17.14 3.19 -21.49
C LYS A 454 17.54 1.90 -20.76
N LEU A 455 18.76 1.45 -20.99
CA LEU A 455 19.29 0.24 -20.35
C LEU A 455 19.29 0.38 -18.82
N ARG A 456 19.78 1.50 -18.27
CA ARG A 456 19.72 1.76 -16.82
C ARG A 456 18.30 1.65 -16.29
N GLN A 457 17.33 2.29 -16.96
CA GLN A 457 15.94 2.24 -16.56
C GLN A 457 15.30 0.85 -16.69
N GLN A 458 15.70 0.07 -17.71
CA GLN A 458 15.27 -1.32 -17.89
C GLN A 458 15.79 -2.21 -16.76
N VAL A 459 17.08 -2.12 -16.42
CA VAL A 459 17.70 -2.87 -15.33
C VAL A 459 17.09 -2.50 -13.98
N GLN A 460 16.85 -1.20 -13.71
CA GLN A 460 16.17 -0.75 -12.49
C GLN A 460 14.74 -1.30 -12.40
N HIS A 461 13.98 -1.28 -13.50
CA HIS A 461 12.65 -1.87 -13.54
C HIS A 461 12.70 -3.38 -13.30
N PHE A 462 13.58 -4.08 -13.97
CA PHE A 462 13.78 -5.53 -13.84
C PHE A 462 14.10 -5.91 -12.39
N ALA A 463 14.98 -5.17 -11.73
CA ALA A 463 15.39 -5.42 -10.35
C ALA A 463 14.35 -4.97 -9.30
N SER A 464 13.34 -4.18 -9.70
CA SER A 464 12.41 -3.57 -8.74
C SER A 464 11.65 -4.60 -7.90
N ARG A 465 11.20 -4.20 -6.68
CA ARG A 465 10.47 -5.03 -5.72
C ARG A 465 9.25 -5.74 -6.33
N LEU A 466 8.56 -5.10 -7.27
CA LEU A 466 7.37 -5.67 -7.93
C LEU A 466 7.70 -6.56 -9.14
N ALA A 467 8.94 -6.54 -9.60
CA ALA A 467 9.47 -7.38 -10.67
C ALA A 467 10.31 -8.52 -10.09
N MET A 468 11.60 -8.61 -10.39
CA MET A 468 12.47 -9.71 -9.93
C MET A 468 12.93 -9.56 -8.47
N ASP A 469 12.69 -8.42 -7.81
CA ASP A 469 12.97 -8.16 -6.40
C ASP A 469 14.44 -8.40 -6.00
N ILE A 470 15.34 -7.76 -6.72
CA ILE A 470 16.79 -7.89 -6.50
C ILE A 470 17.23 -6.73 -5.59
N GLU A 471 17.27 -6.97 -4.29
CA GLU A 471 17.71 -5.97 -3.31
C GLU A 471 19.19 -5.65 -3.47
N GLY A 472 19.55 -4.38 -3.21
CA GLY A 472 20.93 -3.90 -3.36
C GLY A 472 21.29 -3.43 -4.76
N LEU A 473 20.49 -3.72 -5.79
CA LEU A 473 20.68 -3.23 -7.16
C LEU A 473 20.01 -1.85 -7.35
N GLY A 474 20.48 -0.86 -6.58
CA GLY A 474 19.98 0.52 -6.64
C GLY A 474 20.57 1.32 -7.82
N GLU A 475 20.06 2.56 -8.01
CA GLU A 475 20.41 3.43 -9.14
C GLU A 475 21.91 3.61 -9.35
N VAL A 476 22.65 3.87 -8.27
CA VAL A 476 24.12 4.08 -8.30
C VAL A 476 24.87 2.83 -8.78
N LEU A 477 24.46 1.64 -8.33
CA LEU A 477 25.10 0.40 -8.75
C LEU A 477 24.76 0.05 -10.18
N VAL A 478 23.50 0.21 -10.59
CA VAL A 478 23.08 0.01 -12.00
C VAL A 478 23.85 0.94 -12.94
N GLU A 479 24.02 2.22 -12.55
CA GLU A 479 24.80 3.16 -13.35
C GLU A 479 26.24 2.70 -13.53
N LYS A 480 26.90 2.22 -12.46
CA LYS A 480 28.27 1.70 -12.53
C LYS A 480 28.36 0.47 -13.43
N LEU A 481 27.46 -0.51 -13.25
CA LEU A 481 27.46 -1.73 -14.04
C LEU A 481 27.29 -1.46 -15.55
N VAL A 482 26.40 -0.53 -15.92
CA VAL A 482 26.18 -0.14 -17.31
C VAL A 482 27.38 0.66 -17.86
N ARG A 483 27.92 1.59 -17.08
CA ARG A 483 29.06 2.41 -17.50
C ARG A 483 30.34 1.58 -17.72
N GLU A 484 30.60 0.62 -16.86
CA GLU A 484 31.76 -0.30 -16.99
C GLU A 484 31.51 -1.40 -18.04
N GLY A 485 30.33 -1.41 -18.70
CA GLY A 485 30.00 -2.41 -19.73
C GLY A 485 29.78 -3.82 -19.20
N LEU A 486 29.64 -3.99 -17.88
CA LEU A 486 29.36 -5.29 -17.25
C LEU A 486 27.91 -5.76 -17.47
N VAL A 487 27.00 -4.80 -17.73
CA VAL A 487 25.60 -5.07 -18.04
C VAL A 487 25.22 -4.30 -19.29
N THR A 488 24.91 -5.04 -20.36
CA THR A 488 24.41 -4.56 -21.66
C THR A 488 22.99 -5.02 -21.93
N ASP A 489 22.51 -5.98 -21.13
CA ASP A 489 21.18 -6.56 -21.16
C ASP A 489 20.80 -7.04 -19.74
N VAL A 490 19.53 -7.17 -19.42
CA VAL A 490 19.08 -7.62 -18.10
C VAL A 490 19.53 -9.05 -17.77
N ALA A 491 19.76 -9.90 -18.78
CA ALA A 491 20.26 -11.24 -18.57
C ALA A 491 21.74 -11.28 -18.13
N ASP A 492 22.51 -10.20 -18.40
CA ASP A 492 23.90 -10.09 -17.94
C ASP A 492 23.99 -10.09 -16.41
N LEU A 493 22.95 -9.66 -15.71
CA LEU A 493 22.90 -9.67 -14.25
C LEU A 493 23.19 -11.05 -13.67
N TYR A 494 22.75 -12.12 -14.34
CA TYR A 494 22.91 -13.49 -13.89
C TYR A 494 24.25 -14.13 -14.32
N THR A 495 25.08 -13.39 -15.05
CA THR A 495 26.44 -13.80 -15.44
C THR A 495 27.52 -13.01 -14.69
N LEU A 496 27.14 -12.06 -13.84
CA LEU A 496 28.08 -11.30 -12.99
C LEU A 496 28.79 -12.24 -12.02
N THR A 497 30.08 -11.94 -11.75
CA THR A 497 30.84 -12.66 -10.73
C THR A 497 31.06 -11.80 -9.49
N PRO A 498 31.26 -12.42 -8.31
CA PRO A 498 31.55 -11.67 -7.08
C PRO A 498 32.75 -10.73 -7.22
N GLU A 499 33.79 -11.16 -7.97
CA GLU A 499 35.02 -10.39 -8.20
C GLU A 499 34.75 -9.13 -9.02
N GLN A 500 33.91 -9.23 -10.07
CA GLN A 500 33.50 -8.07 -10.89
C GLN A 500 32.74 -7.04 -10.05
N ILE A 501 31.85 -7.49 -9.16
CA ILE A 501 31.07 -6.61 -8.30
C ILE A 501 31.97 -5.98 -7.24
N ALA A 502 32.84 -6.76 -6.59
CA ALA A 502 33.74 -6.28 -5.56
C ALA A 502 34.80 -5.29 -6.08
N ALA A 503 35.15 -5.36 -7.37
CA ALA A 503 36.08 -4.45 -8.04
C ALA A 503 35.48 -3.06 -8.29
N LEU A 504 34.15 -2.90 -8.20
CA LEU A 504 33.50 -1.60 -8.39
C LEU A 504 33.77 -0.68 -7.18
N GLU A 505 33.99 0.60 -7.46
CA GLU A 505 34.26 1.63 -6.46
C GLU A 505 33.23 1.64 -5.31
N ARG A 506 33.69 1.61 -4.06
CA ARG A 506 32.89 1.60 -2.82
C ARG A 506 32.04 0.35 -2.62
N LEU A 507 32.36 -0.75 -3.30
CA LEU A 507 31.78 -2.06 -3.06
C LEU A 507 32.89 -2.99 -2.52
N GLY A 508 32.50 -3.92 -1.65
CA GLY A 508 33.39 -4.92 -1.09
C GLY A 508 32.80 -6.32 -1.18
N GLU A 509 33.56 -7.32 -0.75
CA GLU A 509 33.19 -8.75 -0.82
C GLU A 509 31.82 -9.03 -0.20
N LYS A 510 31.50 -8.41 0.95
CA LYS A 510 30.18 -8.59 1.61
C LYS A 510 29.02 -8.07 0.75
N SER A 511 29.19 -6.92 0.10
CA SER A 511 28.16 -6.36 -0.80
C SER A 511 27.99 -7.22 -2.04
N ALA A 512 29.10 -7.72 -2.58
CA ALA A 512 29.09 -8.63 -3.71
C ALA A 512 28.37 -9.94 -3.36
N ALA A 513 28.71 -10.57 -2.23
CA ALA A 513 28.06 -11.79 -1.76
C ALA A 513 26.53 -11.61 -1.55
N ASN A 514 26.12 -10.49 -0.94
CA ASN A 514 24.71 -10.16 -0.74
C ASN A 514 23.97 -10.03 -2.08
N LEU A 515 24.54 -9.30 -3.04
CA LEU A 515 23.92 -9.16 -4.37
C LEU A 515 23.80 -10.51 -5.11
N MET A 516 24.83 -11.35 -5.05
CA MET A 516 24.78 -12.69 -5.65
C MET A 516 23.67 -13.55 -5.04
N ALA A 517 23.50 -13.49 -3.70
CA ALA A 517 22.40 -14.19 -3.03
C ALA A 517 21.02 -13.69 -3.49
N GLN A 518 20.86 -12.37 -3.71
CA GLN A 518 19.63 -11.80 -4.22
C GLN A 518 19.36 -12.22 -5.68
N LEU A 519 20.38 -12.26 -6.54
CA LEU A 519 20.27 -12.74 -7.91
C LEU A 519 19.82 -14.21 -7.95
N GLU A 520 20.41 -15.08 -7.11
CA GLU A 520 19.97 -16.48 -7.02
C GLU A 520 18.51 -16.59 -6.54
N ARG A 521 18.12 -15.84 -5.50
CA ARG A 521 16.74 -15.80 -5.01
C ARG A 521 15.76 -15.36 -6.11
N SER A 522 16.16 -14.38 -6.92
CA SER A 522 15.29 -13.82 -7.96
C SER A 522 14.94 -14.81 -9.08
N LYS A 523 15.72 -15.86 -9.28
CA LYS A 523 15.45 -16.88 -10.31
C LYS A 523 14.11 -17.60 -10.12
N THR A 524 13.59 -17.65 -8.89
CA THR A 524 12.40 -18.41 -8.49
C THR A 524 11.18 -17.55 -8.17
N VAL A 525 11.15 -16.25 -8.50
CA VAL A 525 10.07 -15.32 -8.11
C VAL A 525 8.74 -15.51 -8.86
N GLY A 526 8.66 -16.36 -9.86
CA GLY A 526 7.44 -16.70 -10.59
C GLY A 526 7.31 -16.04 -11.98
N LEU A 527 6.55 -16.73 -12.85
CA LEU A 527 6.38 -16.36 -14.27
C LEU A 527 5.73 -14.99 -14.44
N GLU A 528 4.70 -14.66 -13.64
CA GLU A 528 3.98 -13.39 -13.73
C GLU A 528 4.87 -12.18 -13.41
N ARG A 529 5.81 -12.35 -12.48
CA ARG A 529 6.79 -11.32 -12.14
C ARG A 529 7.84 -11.15 -13.23
N LEU A 530 8.29 -12.26 -13.83
CA LEU A 530 9.19 -12.22 -14.96
C LEU A 530 8.55 -11.51 -16.17
N ILE A 531 7.31 -11.85 -16.56
CA ILE A 531 6.60 -11.16 -17.64
C ILE A 531 6.51 -9.66 -17.39
N PHE A 532 6.21 -9.25 -16.15
CA PHE A 532 6.21 -7.84 -15.77
C PHE A 532 7.62 -7.22 -15.84
N ALA A 533 8.64 -7.93 -15.38
CA ALA A 533 10.03 -7.48 -15.36
C ALA A 533 10.60 -7.24 -16.76
N LEU A 534 10.19 -8.03 -17.76
CA LEU A 534 10.60 -7.85 -19.18
C LEU A 534 10.17 -6.50 -19.75
N GLY A 535 9.21 -5.80 -19.11
CA GLY A 535 8.85 -4.45 -19.46
C GLY A 535 8.15 -4.28 -20.80
N ILE A 536 7.43 -5.32 -21.26
CA ILE A 536 6.64 -5.31 -22.49
C ILE A 536 5.67 -4.10 -22.44
N PRO A 537 5.59 -3.27 -23.51
CA PRO A 537 4.69 -2.13 -23.55
C PRO A 537 3.25 -2.53 -23.22
N ASP A 538 2.54 -1.71 -22.44
CA ASP A 538 1.16 -1.90 -21.97
C ASP A 538 0.90 -3.15 -21.11
N VAL A 539 1.92 -3.94 -20.79
CA VAL A 539 1.83 -5.10 -19.91
C VAL A 539 2.24 -4.70 -18.49
N GLY A 540 1.26 -4.26 -17.70
CA GLY A 540 1.41 -4.03 -16.25
C GLY A 540 1.24 -5.33 -15.46
N ARG A 541 1.44 -5.28 -14.12
CA ARG A 541 1.35 -6.46 -13.22
C ARG A 541 0.08 -7.30 -13.44
N ARG A 542 -1.10 -6.68 -13.51
CA ARG A 542 -2.36 -7.40 -13.68
C ARG A 542 -2.42 -8.17 -15.00
N LYS A 543 -2.02 -7.53 -16.09
CA LYS A 543 -1.94 -8.20 -17.40
C LYS A 543 -0.89 -9.30 -17.40
N ALA A 544 0.27 -9.08 -16.80
CA ALA A 544 1.31 -10.11 -16.65
C ALA A 544 0.80 -11.34 -15.89
N GLN A 545 0.05 -11.14 -14.80
CA GLN A 545 -0.59 -12.23 -14.05
C GLN A 545 -1.59 -13.02 -14.91
N LEU A 546 -2.47 -12.32 -15.64
CA LEU A 546 -3.46 -12.97 -16.52
C LEU A 546 -2.79 -13.75 -17.65
N LEU A 547 -1.73 -13.19 -18.26
CA LEU A 547 -0.94 -13.85 -19.30
C LEU A 547 -0.23 -15.09 -18.76
N ALA A 548 0.40 -15.00 -17.58
CA ALA A 548 1.05 -16.14 -16.93
C ALA A 548 0.06 -17.28 -16.65
N GLN A 549 -1.11 -16.96 -16.10
CA GLN A 549 -2.17 -17.94 -15.80
C GLN A 549 -2.73 -18.60 -17.05
N HIS A 550 -2.91 -17.82 -18.15
CA HIS A 550 -3.52 -18.34 -19.38
C HIS A 550 -2.54 -19.20 -20.19
N PHE A 551 -1.30 -18.75 -20.36
CA PHE A 551 -0.32 -19.42 -21.20
C PHE A 551 0.58 -20.42 -20.46
N GLY A 552 0.69 -20.32 -19.14
CA GLY A 552 1.45 -21.25 -18.30
C GLY A 552 2.98 -21.23 -18.50
N SER A 553 3.47 -20.64 -19.58
CA SER A 553 4.90 -20.50 -19.84
C SER A 553 5.22 -19.30 -20.74
N LEU A 554 6.45 -18.79 -20.61
CA LEU A 554 6.93 -17.69 -21.45
C LEU A 554 7.03 -18.11 -22.93
N ALA A 555 7.40 -19.36 -23.20
CA ALA A 555 7.47 -19.91 -24.57
C ALA A 555 6.08 -19.99 -25.24
N ALA A 556 5.03 -20.40 -24.48
CA ALA A 556 3.67 -20.42 -25.00
C ALA A 556 3.15 -18.98 -25.26
N LEU A 557 3.46 -18.05 -24.37
CA LEU A 557 3.13 -16.63 -24.57
C LEU A 557 3.83 -16.05 -25.82
N ALA A 558 5.09 -16.37 -26.02
CA ALA A 558 5.86 -15.93 -27.18
C ALA A 558 5.32 -16.48 -28.51
N ALA A 559 4.79 -17.71 -28.50
CA ALA A 559 4.20 -18.36 -29.68
C ALA A 559 2.75 -17.96 -29.97
N ALA A 560 2.08 -17.27 -29.02
CA ALA A 560 0.67 -16.95 -29.12
C ALA A 560 0.33 -16.06 -30.31
N SER A 561 -0.77 -16.35 -30.99
CA SER A 561 -1.35 -15.51 -32.03
C SER A 561 -2.03 -14.27 -31.42
N GLU A 562 -2.26 -13.25 -32.24
CA GLU A 562 -2.98 -12.05 -31.77
C GLU A 562 -4.43 -12.39 -31.29
N ALA A 563 -5.09 -13.31 -31.95
CA ALA A 563 -6.43 -13.74 -31.56
C ALA A 563 -6.44 -14.43 -30.19
N GLU A 564 -5.45 -15.29 -29.88
CA GLU A 564 -5.31 -15.93 -28.59
C GLU A 564 -4.98 -14.90 -27.48
N LEU A 565 -4.15 -13.91 -27.78
CA LEU A 565 -3.83 -12.82 -26.84
C LEU A 565 -5.05 -11.97 -26.53
N VAL A 566 -5.84 -11.59 -27.54
CA VAL A 566 -7.09 -10.80 -27.36
C VAL A 566 -8.18 -11.59 -26.63
N ALA A 567 -8.17 -12.92 -26.69
CA ALA A 567 -9.08 -13.75 -25.91
C ALA A 567 -8.80 -13.70 -24.39
N VAL A 568 -7.61 -13.28 -23.98
CA VAL A 568 -7.26 -13.06 -22.56
C VAL A 568 -7.95 -11.79 -22.07
N ARG A 569 -8.63 -11.90 -20.93
CA ARG A 569 -9.31 -10.77 -20.29
C ARG A 569 -8.36 -9.57 -20.09
N ASP A 570 -8.85 -8.36 -20.33
CA ASP A 570 -8.13 -7.08 -20.19
C ASP A 570 -6.97 -6.90 -21.21
N ILE A 571 -6.81 -7.77 -22.20
CA ILE A 571 -5.89 -7.64 -23.31
C ILE A 571 -6.67 -7.18 -24.55
N GLY A 572 -6.41 -5.94 -24.96
CA GLY A 572 -6.97 -5.39 -26.21
C GLY A 572 -6.03 -5.57 -27.41
N PRO A 573 -6.51 -5.27 -28.65
CA PRO A 573 -5.70 -5.41 -29.87
C PRO A 573 -4.36 -4.69 -29.82
N SER A 574 -4.32 -3.47 -29.30
CA SER A 574 -3.06 -2.70 -29.16
C SER A 574 -2.05 -3.41 -28.24
N THR A 575 -2.49 -3.93 -27.09
CA THR A 575 -1.61 -4.66 -26.17
C THR A 575 -1.14 -5.99 -26.82
N ALA A 576 -2.02 -6.69 -27.52
CA ALA A 576 -1.68 -7.92 -28.22
C ALA A 576 -0.62 -7.67 -29.32
N ALA A 577 -0.77 -6.58 -30.10
CA ALA A 577 0.22 -6.17 -31.09
C ALA A 577 1.59 -5.89 -30.45
N HIS A 578 1.63 -5.13 -29.35
CA HIS A 578 2.87 -4.85 -28.62
C HIS A 578 3.56 -6.11 -28.07
N ILE A 579 2.79 -7.08 -27.55
CA ILE A 579 3.34 -8.37 -27.10
C ILE A 579 3.97 -9.11 -28.27
N ARG A 580 3.28 -9.20 -29.40
CA ARG A 580 3.76 -9.85 -30.62
C ARG A 580 5.03 -9.21 -31.17
N GLU A 581 5.03 -7.88 -31.28
CA GLU A 581 6.17 -7.09 -31.73
C GLU A 581 7.38 -7.29 -30.81
N TRP A 582 7.16 -7.28 -29.48
CA TRP A 582 8.23 -7.49 -28.51
C TRP A 582 8.88 -8.86 -28.66
N PHE A 583 8.11 -9.95 -28.80
CA PHE A 583 8.65 -11.30 -28.99
C PHE A 583 9.16 -11.57 -30.41
N ALA A 584 8.79 -10.76 -31.39
CA ALA A 584 9.33 -10.84 -32.75
C ALA A 584 10.78 -10.29 -32.87
N ASP A 585 11.19 -9.44 -31.92
CA ASP A 585 12.56 -8.90 -31.91
C ASP A 585 13.57 -9.98 -31.48
N ALA A 586 14.52 -10.25 -32.35
CA ALA A 586 15.55 -11.29 -32.14
C ALA A 586 16.37 -11.09 -30.84
N ARG A 587 16.55 -9.86 -30.39
CA ARG A 587 17.28 -9.54 -29.16
C ARG A 587 16.47 -9.90 -27.92
N HIS A 588 15.19 -9.58 -27.90
CA HIS A 588 14.32 -10.00 -26.82
C HIS A 588 14.23 -11.52 -26.72
N GLN A 589 14.21 -12.21 -27.87
CA GLN A 589 14.30 -13.68 -27.92
C GLN A 589 15.63 -14.16 -27.31
N GLN A 590 16.76 -13.51 -27.66
CA GLN A 590 18.06 -13.83 -27.08
C GLN A 590 18.10 -13.54 -25.55
N THR A 591 17.54 -12.41 -25.10
CA THR A 591 17.41 -12.10 -23.66
C THR A 591 16.66 -13.20 -22.93
N VAL A 592 15.49 -13.63 -23.47
CA VAL A 592 14.68 -14.71 -22.90
C VAL A 592 15.46 -16.01 -22.82
N ALA A 593 16.12 -16.40 -23.92
CA ALA A 593 16.92 -17.64 -23.97
C ALA A 593 18.07 -17.61 -22.92
N ARG A 594 18.71 -16.45 -22.72
CA ARG A 594 19.79 -16.28 -21.74
C ARG A 594 19.26 -16.32 -20.30
N LEU A 595 18.09 -15.74 -20.03
CA LEU A 595 17.44 -15.84 -18.72
C LEU A 595 17.06 -17.29 -18.40
N GLU A 596 16.54 -18.03 -19.38
CA GLU A 596 16.23 -19.46 -19.26
C GLU A 596 17.48 -20.30 -18.98
N ALA A 597 18.56 -20.06 -19.75
CA ALA A 597 19.86 -20.72 -19.56
C ALA A 597 20.49 -20.40 -18.19
N ALA A 598 20.23 -19.21 -17.63
CA ALA A 598 20.65 -18.81 -16.28
C ALA A 598 19.81 -19.47 -15.16
N GLY A 599 18.76 -20.21 -15.49
CA GLY A 599 17.89 -20.92 -14.54
C GLY A 599 16.75 -20.06 -13.97
N VAL A 600 16.40 -18.95 -14.63
CA VAL A 600 15.22 -18.17 -14.26
C VAL A 600 13.95 -18.95 -14.60
N VAL A 601 13.00 -19.01 -13.67
CA VAL A 601 11.74 -19.74 -13.85
C VAL A 601 10.88 -19.07 -14.93
N THR A 602 10.70 -19.76 -16.07
CA THR A 602 9.93 -19.31 -17.24
C THR A 602 8.61 -20.04 -17.41
N ARG A 603 8.23 -20.89 -16.43
CA ARG A 603 6.98 -21.67 -16.43
C ARG A 603 6.30 -21.58 -15.07
N LEU A 604 4.97 -21.66 -15.07
CA LEU A 604 4.24 -21.89 -13.83
C LEU A 604 4.56 -23.30 -13.31
N ASP A 605 4.84 -23.38 -12.01
CA ASP A 605 4.95 -24.68 -11.35
C ASP A 605 3.55 -25.28 -11.20
N THR A 606 3.22 -26.25 -12.07
CA THR A 606 1.94 -26.95 -12.05
C THR A 606 1.95 -28.16 -11.12
N SER A 607 3.04 -28.42 -10.40
CA SER A 607 3.16 -29.58 -9.52
C SER A 607 2.21 -29.59 -8.31
N GLY A 608 1.53 -28.44 -8.04
CA GLY A 608 0.49 -28.29 -7.01
C GLY A 608 -0.94 -28.09 -7.52
N ALA A 609 -1.19 -27.98 -8.81
CA ALA A 609 -2.47 -27.65 -9.42
C ALA A 609 -2.94 -28.71 -10.44
N SER A 610 -3.11 -29.94 -10.00
CA SER A 610 -3.96 -30.90 -10.72
C SER A 610 -5.41 -30.69 -10.31
N THR A 611 -6.00 -29.58 -10.71
CA THR A 611 -7.46 -29.42 -10.74
C THR A 611 -7.87 -29.23 -12.19
N THR A 612 -8.40 -30.28 -12.79
CA THR A 612 -9.19 -30.25 -14.02
C THR A 612 -10.08 -29.01 -13.97
N ALA A 613 -10.12 -28.23 -15.05
CA ALA A 613 -11.00 -27.05 -15.22
C ALA A 613 -12.48 -27.48 -15.31
N ARG A 614 -12.99 -28.12 -14.23
CA ARG A 614 -14.31 -28.74 -14.15
C ARG A 614 -15.46 -27.74 -14.31
N LEU A 615 -15.20 -26.48 -13.92
CA LEU A 615 -16.18 -25.39 -13.98
C LEU A 615 -15.90 -24.42 -15.14
N ALA A 616 -15.10 -24.83 -16.13
CA ALA A 616 -14.76 -23.99 -17.27
C ALA A 616 -16.02 -23.45 -17.98
N GLY A 617 -16.07 -22.11 -18.13
CA GLY A 617 -17.19 -21.43 -18.78
C GLY A 617 -18.45 -21.26 -17.92
N LYS A 618 -18.50 -21.80 -16.70
CA LYS A 618 -19.65 -21.64 -15.78
C LYS A 618 -19.59 -20.32 -15.02
N GLN A 619 -20.73 -19.64 -14.94
CA GLN A 619 -20.88 -18.40 -14.17
C GLN A 619 -21.64 -18.63 -12.87
N PHE A 620 -21.05 -18.16 -11.78
CA PHE A 620 -21.57 -18.26 -10.43
C PHE A 620 -21.92 -16.88 -9.87
N VAL A 621 -22.95 -16.84 -9.03
CA VAL A 621 -23.24 -15.69 -8.16
C VAL A 621 -23.36 -16.20 -6.73
N LEU A 622 -22.69 -15.55 -5.78
CA LEU A 622 -22.81 -15.88 -4.37
C LEU A 622 -23.70 -14.87 -3.66
N THR A 623 -24.54 -15.35 -2.73
CA THR A 623 -25.42 -14.51 -1.91
C THR A 623 -25.61 -15.13 -0.53
N GLY A 624 -25.66 -14.29 0.51
CA GLY A 624 -25.70 -14.76 1.91
C GLY A 624 -24.32 -15.16 2.44
N THR A 625 -24.26 -15.55 3.72
CA THR A 625 -23.05 -15.99 4.43
C THR A 625 -22.97 -17.52 4.35
N LEU A 626 -21.86 -18.03 3.84
CA LEU A 626 -21.62 -19.48 3.78
C LEU A 626 -21.21 -20.01 5.16
N PRO A 627 -21.63 -21.24 5.55
CA PRO A 627 -21.39 -21.79 6.88
C PRO A 627 -19.93 -22.03 7.23
N THR A 628 -19.11 -22.52 6.29
CA THR A 628 -17.71 -22.91 6.55
C THR A 628 -16.69 -22.20 5.67
N LEU A 629 -17.12 -21.58 4.57
CA LEU A 629 -16.26 -20.84 3.65
C LEU A 629 -16.49 -19.34 3.76
N THR A 630 -15.43 -18.57 3.77
CA THR A 630 -15.55 -17.15 3.48
C THR A 630 -15.96 -16.96 2.00
N ARG A 631 -16.55 -15.82 1.69
CA ARG A 631 -16.95 -15.49 0.32
C ARG A 631 -15.74 -15.52 -0.62
N GLU A 632 -14.60 -15.04 -0.15
CA GLU A 632 -13.33 -14.99 -0.88
C GLU A 632 -12.78 -16.39 -1.15
N GLU A 633 -12.86 -17.29 -0.19
CA GLU A 633 -12.46 -18.69 -0.36
C GLU A 633 -13.35 -19.43 -1.36
N ALA A 634 -14.64 -19.20 -1.30
CA ALA A 634 -15.59 -19.77 -2.26
C ALA A 634 -15.30 -19.24 -3.69
N ILE A 635 -15.05 -17.93 -3.83
CA ILE A 635 -14.63 -17.32 -5.11
C ILE A 635 -13.34 -17.95 -5.62
N ALA A 636 -12.31 -18.02 -4.76
CA ALA A 636 -11.00 -18.56 -5.12
C ALA A 636 -11.10 -20.04 -5.57
N ARG A 637 -11.91 -20.86 -4.89
CA ARG A 637 -12.12 -22.28 -5.25
C ARG A 637 -12.88 -22.43 -6.57
N ILE A 638 -13.91 -21.63 -6.82
CA ILE A 638 -14.64 -21.62 -8.10
C ILE A 638 -13.73 -21.20 -9.25
N GLU A 639 -12.94 -20.12 -9.05
CA GLU A 639 -12.01 -19.61 -10.07
C GLU A 639 -10.86 -20.58 -10.32
N ALA A 640 -10.32 -21.23 -9.28
CA ALA A 640 -9.31 -22.27 -9.40
C ALA A 640 -9.82 -23.50 -10.20
N ALA A 641 -11.11 -23.82 -10.10
CA ALA A 641 -11.77 -24.86 -10.88
C ALA A 641 -12.16 -24.39 -12.31
N GLY A 642 -11.82 -23.17 -12.73
CA GLY A 642 -12.10 -22.61 -14.06
C GLY A 642 -13.46 -21.91 -14.18
N GLY A 643 -14.23 -21.79 -13.09
CA GLY A 643 -15.50 -21.08 -13.05
C GLY A 643 -15.29 -19.56 -12.96
N ARG A 644 -16.36 -18.81 -13.19
CA ARG A 644 -16.37 -17.34 -13.09
C ARG A 644 -17.42 -16.86 -12.09
N VAL A 645 -17.02 -15.99 -11.16
CA VAL A 645 -17.97 -15.38 -10.22
C VAL A 645 -18.34 -13.98 -10.67
N THR A 646 -19.66 -13.67 -10.66
CA THR A 646 -20.19 -12.34 -11.00
C THR A 646 -21.01 -11.77 -9.86
N SER A 647 -21.13 -10.44 -9.79
CA SER A 647 -21.82 -9.75 -8.71
C SER A 647 -23.34 -9.71 -8.87
N ALA A 648 -23.89 -9.94 -10.08
CA ALA A 648 -25.30 -9.82 -10.37
C ALA A 648 -25.84 -11.06 -11.07
N VAL A 649 -27.05 -11.48 -10.69
CA VAL A 649 -27.79 -12.57 -11.33
C VAL A 649 -28.34 -12.11 -12.69
N SER A 650 -28.07 -12.88 -13.74
CA SER A 650 -28.53 -12.63 -15.11
C SER A 650 -28.86 -13.96 -15.81
N LYS A 651 -29.46 -13.90 -16.99
CA LYS A 651 -29.74 -15.11 -17.82
C LYS A 651 -28.48 -15.89 -18.22
N LYS A 652 -27.26 -15.32 -17.98
CA LYS A 652 -25.98 -15.97 -18.25
C LYS A 652 -25.41 -16.65 -17.01
N THR A 653 -26.08 -16.54 -15.85
CA THR A 653 -25.63 -17.18 -14.60
C THR A 653 -26.03 -18.65 -14.64
N ASP A 654 -25.06 -19.56 -14.45
CA ASP A 654 -25.30 -21.00 -14.42
C ASP A 654 -25.74 -21.48 -13.04
N TYR A 655 -25.19 -20.89 -11.96
CA TYR A 655 -25.46 -21.29 -10.57
C TYR A 655 -25.50 -20.08 -9.64
N VAL A 656 -26.42 -20.11 -8.69
CA VAL A 656 -26.39 -19.17 -7.55
C VAL A 656 -26.11 -19.95 -6.28
N VAL A 657 -25.00 -19.62 -5.62
CA VAL A 657 -24.60 -20.22 -4.35
C VAL A 657 -25.21 -19.39 -3.22
N VAL A 658 -25.98 -20.05 -2.36
CA VAL A 658 -26.79 -19.41 -1.31
C VAL A 658 -26.30 -19.85 0.05
N GLY A 659 -25.95 -18.90 0.89
CA GLY A 659 -25.68 -19.08 2.31
C GLY A 659 -26.85 -18.59 3.17
N GLU A 660 -26.58 -18.42 4.48
CA GLU A 660 -27.55 -17.87 5.43
C GLU A 660 -27.89 -16.41 5.08
N ASN A 661 -29.14 -16.03 5.34
CA ASN A 661 -29.67 -14.68 5.05
C ASN A 661 -29.46 -14.21 3.59
N PRO A 662 -29.90 -14.98 2.60
CA PRO A 662 -29.75 -14.60 1.20
C PRO A 662 -30.51 -13.31 0.91
N GLY A 663 -29.87 -12.38 0.17
CA GLY A 663 -30.52 -11.14 -0.26
C GLY A 663 -31.42 -11.31 -1.51
N SER A 664 -31.75 -10.21 -2.17
CA SER A 664 -32.62 -10.14 -3.37
C SER A 664 -32.14 -11.03 -4.53
N LYS A 665 -30.90 -11.50 -4.52
CA LYS A 665 -30.32 -12.34 -5.58
C LYS A 665 -30.94 -13.75 -5.63
N LEU A 666 -31.38 -14.30 -4.51
CA LEU A 666 -32.10 -15.60 -4.48
C LEU A 666 -33.43 -15.50 -5.21
N ALA A 667 -34.26 -14.53 -4.85
CA ALA A 667 -35.56 -14.32 -5.51
C ALA A 667 -35.40 -14.09 -7.03
N LYS A 668 -34.34 -13.40 -7.44
CA LYS A 668 -34.01 -13.17 -8.85
C LYS A 668 -33.55 -14.44 -9.56
N ALA A 669 -32.79 -15.32 -8.86
CA ALA A 669 -32.40 -16.61 -9.40
C ALA A 669 -33.60 -17.51 -9.63
N GLU A 670 -34.50 -17.61 -8.65
CA GLU A 670 -35.75 -18.35 -8.73
C GLU A 670 -36.63 -17.85 -9.87
N ALA A 671 -36.83 -16.53 -10.00
CA ALA A 671 -37.58 -15.92 -11.08
C ALA A 671 -36.99 -16.19 -12.47
N LEU A 672 -35.71 -16.42 -12.59
CA LEU A 672 -35.03 -16.74 -13.85
C LEU A 672 -34.81 -18.25 -14.05
N GLY A 673 -35.24 -19.10 -13.10
CA GLY A 673 -35.07 -20.56 -13.16
C GLY A 673 -33.61 -21.02 -13.09
N ILE A 674 -32.74 -20.25 -12.42
CA ILE A 674 -31.31 -20.56 -12.31
C ILE A 674 -31.11 -21.55 -11.16
N PRO A 675 -30.32 -22.63 -11.34
CA PRO A 675 -30.00 -23.58 -10.29
C PRO A 675 -29.37 -22.90 -9.08
N VAL A 676 -29.92 -23.22 -7.90
CA VAL A 676 -29.46 -22.72 -6.60
C VAL A 676 -28.70 -23.84 -5.89
N LEU A 677 -27.52 -23.54 -5.39
CA LEU A 677 -26.66 -24.44 -4.61
C LEU A 677 -26.50 -23.87 -3.21
N ASP A 678 -26.47 -24.72 -2.20
CA ASP A 678 -25.92 -24.38 -0.90
C ASP A 678 -24.38 -24.58 -0.90
N GLU A 679 -23.72 -24.34 0.22
CA GLU A 679 -22.27 -24.55 0.35
C GLU A 679 -21.87 -26.01 0.10
N ALA A 680 -22.66 -26.96 0.59
CA ALA A 680 -22.40 -28.38 0.39
C ALA A 680 -22.51 -28.75 -1.10
N GLY A 681 -23.51 -28.22 -1.80
CA GLY A 681 -23.68 -28.37 -3.25
C GLY A 681 -22.51 -27.76 -4.04
N LEU A 682 -22.01 -26.58 -3.62
CA LEU A 682 -20.80 -25.99 -4.19
C LEU A 682 -19.57 -26.88 -3.98
N LEU A 683 -19.36 -27.37 -2.75
CA LEU A 683 -18.22 -28.23 -2.42
C LEU A 683 -18.29 -29.56 -3.18
N ALA A 684 -19.49 -30.17 -3.32
CA ALA A 684 -19.69 -31.34 -4.13
C ALA A 684 -19.37 -31.08 -5.62
N LEU A 685 -19.78 -29.93 -6.16
CA LEU A 685 -19.49 -29.54 -7.54
C LEU A 685 -17.99 -29.29 -7.77
N LEU A 686 -17.26 -28.84 -6.77
CA LEU A 686 -15.81 -28.64 -6.78
C LEU A 686 -15.05 -29.95 -6.61
N ALA A 687 -15.60 -30.92 -5.86
CA ALA A 687 -14.97 -32.22 -5.61
C ALA A 687 -15.14 -33.20 -6.79
N GLY A 688 -16.17 -33.08 -7.58
CA GLY A 688 -16.44 -33.89 -8.78
C GLY A 688 -17.54 -34.82 -8.64
#